data_e786129b1a99e0d2950c21fe206ed30a
#
_entry.id   e786129b1a99e0d2950c21fe206ed30a
#
_cell.length_a   1.000
_cell.length_b   1.000
_cell.length_c   1.000
_cell.angle_alpha   90.00
_cell.angle_beta   90.00
_cell.angle_gamma   90.00
#
_symmetry.space_group_name_H-M   'P 1'
#
loop_
_entity.id
_entity.type
_entity.pdbx_description
1 polymer ?
#
loop_
_entity_poly.entity_id
_entity_poly.type
_entity_poly.pdbx_seq_one_letter_code
_entity_poly.pdbx_strand_id
1 'polypeptide(L)'
;MTKTRVAILGGGLSGLVTAFNLSAPEQNQQYDITIYQLGWRLGGKCATGRNPDVNQRIQEHGLHVFMGQYDNAFAMVQGLYSEAAKPPFPDWRAGYTQVPAMSLMEEVDGQWIPWVIEAPVFPGTPGIDPPPSLFTRMVQFLAWILGQLEGPQAAHFQPGAGEDKPWWQRLVDWLLSLLGSAVEHVALALLREAMALINALDPDPITHSAADHNKLADLLHRIRAAIASAIGHLVAGNTVLRRLWIMFDLGLSSLIGGLRDGLLLDPNKNLDRVNRLDYKQWLAAHGADQLTCNSALVRALYDLIFAYPEGDWQGPGNCEAGTLFLSLMNTATYQGSIIWKFNTATGDLVVEPMYQVLKARGVKFEFFHRVDELVPNGDGTAIDAVTIGRQVALEQGSYNPLYPLTSGQQVWPDRPLYDQIVDGDKLRTSGADLESKWTTWPDALPPLRLKAGQDYDLLVLAIPPGAHRDICAHLIQQKPAWRQYIDRIQTVATQSLQTWTTCDEADLGWTDPAMIGGFDRSNLNSWADISEVLATEEWPASSGVIAEQIACGPMPCPPYPPPASETGYPAAAQAQVDAAAKAYLDGEVAVFWPKRFGKGGPQPGTLASTYSRANIDPGERYTLSVTSSSQARMRTCDSGYGNLYLTGDWILNGQNLGSFEATTVSGMLASRSISGFPEAIARVDAARYSDPGHRPGVLPKFVEHSGAATFPGPITLDDTRMWAFLLQGDYAKMTAWCQALFDGPSSGAVQVLPLSSLMMMTVVDIGVGRFTDAPQMGWSKERELTFWLPCVRVEDRGGRKVATHFNMAMPYLVLDNPVAIASGREIFGYFKQAGQVTCPGDPGNPSNLTVDLFATRTFGAQSEEAYHRLLTMTPTLGGGQLDEAMRSFAGGANALWSMLKADGQHWHPSLELGEELLVDVLERRIPQLFLKQFRDVADGTRACYQAINEVMGQVTRFDALPQLTLFDMVLEPLDSSPVAADFGIAPQQTVLGVEIVYDMTIQPGEVLWRA
;
A
#
# COMPACT_ATOMS: atom_id res chain seq x y z
N MET A 1 -3.47 -23.90 -29.67
CA MET A 1 -4.47 -23.13 -28.86
C MET A 1 -4.53 -21.74 -29.44
N THR A 2 -5.71 -21.11 -29.50
CA THR A 2 -5.82 -19.69 -29.87
C THR A 2 -5.19 -18.85 -28.74
N LYS A 3 -4.34 -17.88 -29.12
CA LYS A 3 -3.73 -16.97 -28.14
C LYS A 3 -4.83 -16.10 -27.50
N THR A 4 -4.67 -15.79 -26.20
CA THR A 4 -5.50 -14.80 -25.52
C THR A 4 -5.08 -13.39 -25.96
N ARG A 5 -6.03 -12.60 -26.48
CA ARG A 5 -5.78 -11.24 -26.96
C ARG A 5 -5.82 -10.28 -25.78
N VAL A 6 -4.74 -9.55 -25.58
CA VAL A 6 -4.60 -8.57 -24.50
C VAL A 6 -4.44 -7.18 -25.12
N ALA A 7 -5.37 -6.29 -24.84
CA ALA A 7 -5.24 -4.88 -25.19
C ALA A 7 -4.77 -4.08 -23.96
N ILE A 8 -3.61 -3.45 -24.07
CA ILE A 8 -3.03 -2.58 -23.03
C ILE A 8 -3.32 -1.13 -23.43
N LEU A 9 -4.04 -0.43 -22.59
CA LEU A 9 -4.44 0.95 -22.79
C LEU A 9 -3.44 1.88 -22.08
N GLY A 10 -2.51 2.46 -22.87
CA GLY A 10 -1.41 3.29 -22.41
C GLY A 10 -0.04 2.60 -22.46
N GLY A 11 0.89 3.22 -23.19
CA GLY A 11 2.29 2.77 -23.34
C GLY A 11 3.24 3.40 -22.30
N GLY A 12 2.74 3.70 -21.11
CA GLY A 12 3.57 4.07 -19.97
C GLY A 12 4.33 2.86 -19.39
N LEU A 13 5.31 3.11 -18.52
CA LEU A 13 6.20 2.07 -18.01
C LEU A 13 5.46 0.85 -17.44
N SER A 14 4.37 1.04 -16.67
CA SER A 14 3.62 -0.09 -16.09
C SER A 14 2.96 -0.97 -17.16
N GLY A 15 2.41 -0.37 -18.23
CA GLY A 15 1.85 -1.11 -19.36
C GLY A 15 2.93 -1.89 -20.12
N LEU A 16 4.10 -1.27 -20.33
CA LEU A 16 5.25 -1.90 -20.96
C LEU A 16 5.79 -3.07 -20.12
N VAL A 17 5.91 -2.91 -18.79
CA VAL A 17 6.32 -3.99 -17.86
C VAL A 17 5.31 -5.13 -17.85
N THR A 18 4.00 -4.82 -17.90
CA THR A 18 2.96 -5.86 -18.03
C THR A 18 3.16 -6.66 -19.32
N ALA A 19 3.38 -5.98 -20.45
CA ALA A 19 3.65 -6.64 -21.74
C ALA A 19 4.95 -7.45 -21.70
N PHE A 20 6.00 -6.94 -21.05
CA PHE A 20 7.30 -7.61 -20.93
C PHE A 20 7.19 -8.95 -20.21
N ASN A 21 6.45 -9.00 -19.11
CA ASN A 21 6.25 -10.24 -18.35
C ASN A 21 5.26 -11.19 -19.06
N LEU A 22 4.16 -10.70 -19.65
CA LEU A 22 3.21 -11.52 -20.40
C LEU A 22 3.80 -12.11 -21.70
N SER A 23 4.76 -11.42 -22.32
CA SER A 23 5.47 -11.90 -23.52
C SER A 23 6.76 -12.67 -23.22
N ALA A 24 7.08 -12.86 -21.93
CA ALA A 24 8.27 -13.58 -21.52
C ALA A 24 8.32 -15.01 -22.11
N PRO A 25 9.51 -15.57 -22.39
CA PRO A 25 9.65 -16.92 -22.94
C PRO A 25 8.91 -17.99 -22.14
N GLU A 26 8.86 -17.85 -20.82
CA GLU A 26 8.18 -18.74 -19.87
C GLU A 26 6.65 -18.80 -20.12
N GLN A 27 6.08 -17.78 -20.75
CA GLN A 27 4.66 -17.72 -21.11
C GLN A 27 4.30 -18.46 -22.40
N ASN A 28 5.29 -19.10 -23.06
CA ASN A 28 5.07 -19.94 -24.23
C ASN A 28 4.21 -19.27 -25.32
N GLN A 29 4.33 -17.96 -25.49
CA GLN A 29 3.57 -17.16 -26.47
C GLN A 29 2.03 -17.34 -26.35
N GLN A 30 1.49 -17.47 -25.16
CA GLN A 30 0.05 -17.65 -24.93
C GLN A 30 -0.78 -16.40 -25.23
N TYR A 31 -0.14 -15.22 -25.26
CA TYR A 31 -0.79 -13.92 -25.40
C TYR A 31 -0.50 -13.28 -26.76
N ASP A 32 -1.51 -12.63 -27.35
CA ASP A 32 -1.40 -11.70 -28.48
C ASP A 32 -1.63 -10.29 -27.97
N ILE A 33 -0.55 -9.52 -27.79
CA ILE A 33 -0.56 -8.26 -27.04
C ILE A 33 -0.53 -7.09 -28.00
N THR A 34 -1.45 -6.14 -27.82
CA THR A 34 -1.45 -4.85 -28.51
C THR A 34 -1.48 -3.70 -27.51
N ILE A 35 -0.55 -2.76 -27.63
CA ILE A 35 -0.46 -1.54 -26.81
C ILE A 35 -0.99 -0.37 -27.61
N TYR A 36 -2.01 0.32 -27.08
CA TYR A 36 -2.61 1.52 -27.66
C TYR A 36 -2.01 2.76 -26.96
N GLN A 37 -1.37 3.66 -27.73
CA GLN A 37 -0.62 4.78 -27.20
C GLN A 37 -1.12 6.11 -27.77
N LEU A 38 -1.35 7.06 -26.89
CA LEU A 38 -1.56 8.48 -27.22
C LEU A 38 -0.27 9.09 -27.79
N GLY A 39 -0.34 9.79 -28.91
CA GLY A 39 0.83 10.46 -29.49
C GLY A 39 1.84 9.50 -30.12
N TRP A 40 3.10 9.93 -30.15
CA TRP A 40 4.15 9.34 -31.01
C TRP A 40 5.23 8.56 -30.26
N ARG A 41 5.27 8.57 -28.91
CA ARG A 41 6.34 7.98 -28.10
C ARG A 41 5.78 7.17 -26.92
N LEU A 42 6.61 6.27 -26.42
CA LEU A 42 6.31 5.46 -25.24
C LEU A 42 6.95 6.06 -23.97
N GLY A 43 6.62 5.49 -22.82
CA GLY A 43 7.22 5.81 -21.53
C GLY A 43 6.29 6.53 -20.55
N GLY A 44 5.27 7.26 -21.02
CA GLY A 44 4.39 8.06 -20.16
C GLY A 44 5.18 9.11 -19.38
N LYS A 45 5.12 9.09 -18.05
CA LYS A 45 5.91 10.01 -17.19
C LYS A 45 7.44 9.83 -17.31
N CYS A 46 7.90 8.71 -17.85
CA CYS A 46 9.31 8.43 -18.14
C CYS A 46 9.67 8.70 -19.61
N ALA A 47 8.76 9.30 -20.39
CA ALA A 47 9.03 9.62 -21.77
C ALA A 47 10.04 10.77 -21.88
N THR A 48 10.97 10.61 -22.80
CA THR A 48 11.96 11.63 -23.14
C THR A 48 11.76 12.07 -24.59
N GLY A 49 12.18 13.26 -24.95
CA GLY A 49 12.27 13.72 -26.33
C GLY A 49 13.65 14.24 -26.64
N ARG A 50 14.19 13.88 -27.79
CA ARG A 50 15.41 14.51 -28.35
C ARG A 50 15.04 15.61 -29.30
N ASN A 51 15.65 16.81 -29.14
CA ASN A 51 15.39 17.93 -30.00
C ASN A 51 16.45 18.03 -31.12
N PRO A 52 16.09 17.66 -32.37
CA PRO A 52 17.05 17.68 -33.49
C PRO A 52 17.47 19.10 -33.91
N ASP A 53 16.66 20.10 -33.61
CA ASP A 53 16.96 21.50 -33.96
C ASP A 53 17.98 22.15 -33.00
N VAL A 54 18.18 21.51 -31.81
CA VAL A 54 19.11 22.00 -30.78
C VAL A 54 20.05 20.88 -30.36
N ASN A 55 20.90 20.42 -31.26
CA ASN A 55 22.03 19.52 -30.99
C ASN A 55 21.62 18.20 -30.29
N GLN A 56 20.44 17.68 -30.63
CA GLN A 56 19.90 16.46 -30.02
C GLN A 56 19.76 16.52 -28.48
N ARG A 57 19.62 17.76 -27.95
CA ARG A 57 19.48 17.94 -26.51
C ARG A 57 18.31 17.12 -25.95
N ILE A 58 18.52 16.55 -24.79
CA ILE A 58 17.54 15.72 -24.08
C ILE A 58 16.51 16.63 -23.39
N GLN A 59 15.23 16.31 -23.53
CA GLN A 59 14.12 17.02 -22.89
C GLN A 59 13.38 16.06 -21.98
N GLU A 60 13.55 16.24 -20.67
CA GLU A 60 12.95 15.39 -19.63
C GLU A 60 11.72 16.05 -19.00
N HIS A 61 10.79 15.24 -18.51
CA HIS A 61 9.67 15.70 -17.69
C HIS A 61 10.12 16.18 -16.29
N GLY A 62 11.22 15.66 -15.78
CA GLY A 62 11.78 15.95 -14.47
C GLY A 62 13.03 15.14 -14.22
N LEU A 63 13.60 15.27 -13.04
CA LEU A 63 14.74 14.47 -12.60
C LEU A 63 14.33 13.01 -12.43
N HIS A 64 14.96 12.12 -13.16
CA HIS A 64 14.81 10.69 -13.06
C HIS A 64 16.09 10.05 -12.53
N VAL A 65 15.95 9.24 -11.50
CA VAL A 65 17.03 8.46 -10.90
C VAL A 65 16.48 7.11 -10.42
N PHE A 66 17.36 6.13 -10.32
CA PHE A 66 17.05 4.94 -9.55
C PHE A 66 17.58 5.09 -8.13
N MET A 67 16.85 4.51 -7.18
CA MET A 67 17.30 4.38 -5.81
C MET A 67 17.84 2.95 -5.60
N GLY A 68 18.87 2.80 -4.77
CA GLY A 68 19.53 1.51 -4.56
C GLY A 68 18.67 0.38 -3.95
N GLN A 69 17.40 0.67 -3.63
CA GLN A 69 16.37 -0.29 -3.22
C GLN A 69 15.37 -0.64 -4.33
N TYR A 70 15.54 -0.18 -5.56
CA TYR A 70 14.65 -0.46 -6.69
C TYR A 70 14.98 -1.81 -7.33
N ASP A 71 14.90 -2.90 -6.54
CA ASP A 71 15.34 -4.22 -6.96
C ASP A 71 14.63 -4.72 -8.22
N ASN A 72 13.29 -4.50 -8.31
CA ASN A 72 12.51 -4.94 -9.47
C ASN A 72 12.82 -4.12 -10.73
N ALA A 73 13.02 -2.81 -10.59
CA ALA A 73 13.40 -1.95 -11.72
C ALA A 73 14.80 -2.30 -12.24
N PHE A 74 15.78 -2.52 -11.35
CA PHE A 74 17.11 -2.96 -11.74
C PHE A 74 17.10 -4.35 -12.40
N ALA A 75 16.38 -5.32 -11.84
CA ALA A 75 16.24 -6.65 -12.44
C ALA A 75 15.59 -6.59 -13.83
N MET A 76 14.57 -5.74 -14.00
CA MET A 76 13.95 -5.49 -15.29
C MET A 76 14.97 -4.93 -16.30
N VAL A 77 15.73 -3.89 -15.97
CA VAL A 77 16.73 -3.31 -16.87
C VAL A 77 17.81 -4.32 -17.25
N GLN A 78 18.26 -5.14 -16.29
CA GLN A 78 19.22 -6.24 -16.58
C GLN A 78 18.64 -7.23 -17.58
N GLY A 79 17.38 -7.63 -17.40
CA GLY A 79 16.68 -8.50 -18.35
C GLY A 79 16.60 -7.87 -19.74
N LEU A 80 16.24 -6.59 -19.84
CA LEU A 80 16.18 -5.86 -21.10
C LEU A 80 17.53 -5.84 -21.82
N TYR A 81 18.60 -5.51 -21.11
CA TYR A 81 19.95 -5.45 -21.70
C TYR A 81 20.49 -6.81 -22.12
N SER A 82 20.02 -7.89 -21.52
CA SER A 82 20.38 -9.24 -21.94
C SER A 82 19.71 -9.69 -23.25
N GLU A 83 18.58 -9.06 -23.63
CA GLU A 83 17.77 -9.44 -24.79
C GLU A 83 17.79 -8.37 -25.92
N ALA A 84 17.96 -7.11 -25.59
CA ALA A 84 17.95 -6.03 -26.58
C ALA A 84 19.09 -6.19 -27.60
N ALA A 85 18.75 -6.09 -28.89
CA ALA A 85 19.73 -6.29 -29.95
C ALA A 85 20.80 -5.20 -30.00
N LYS A 86 20.42 -3.97 -29.62
CA LYS A 86 21.31 -2.80 -29.65
C LYS A 86 20.98 -1.87 -28.46
N PRO A 87 21.27 -2.29 -27.21
CA PRO A 87 21.08 -1.39 -26.08
C PRO A 87 22.03 -0.19 -26.16
N PRO A 88 21.70 0.96 -25.53
CA PRO A 88 22.51 2.16 -25.59
C PRO A 88 23.91 1.99 -24.99
N PHE A 89 24.08 1.06 -24.08
CA PHE A 89 25.36 0.70 -23.48
C PHE A 89 25.58 -0.82 -23.57
N PRO A 90 26.84 -1.27 -23.70
CA PRO A 90 27.13 -2.70 -23.79
C PRO A 90 26.88 -3.47 -22.47
N ASP A 91 26.89 -2.77 -21.34
CA ASP A 91 26.54 -3.27 -20.01
C ASP A 91 25.57 -2.28 -19.37
N TRP A 92 24.51 -2.76 -18.80
CA TRP A 92 23.48 -1.93 -18.14
C TRP A 92 24.09 -1.01 -17.09
N ARG A 93 25.16 -1.45 -16.38
CA ARG A 93 25.84 -0.66 -15.33
C ARG A 93 26.45 0.63 -15.90
N ALA A 94 26.91 0.61 -17.14
CA ALA A 94 27.47 1.79 -17.80
C ALA A 94 26.41 2.87 -18.05
N GLY A 95 25.13 2.53 -17.97
CA GLY A 95 24.03 3.47 -18.04
C GLY A 95 23.79 4.30 -16.76
N TYR A 96 24.55 4.03 -15.69
CA TYR A 96 24.32 4.67 -14.38
C TYR A 96 25.60 5.21 -13.77
N THR A 97 25.47 6.35 -13.10
CA THR A 97 26.48 6.90 -12.18
C THR A 97 25.97 6.84 -10.76
N GLN A 98 26.75 6.19 -9.88
CA GLN A 98 26.43 6.05 -8.47
C GLN A 98 26.74 7.34 -7.72
N VAL A 99 25.75 7.84 -6.95
CA VAL A 99 25.86 9.06 -6.15
C VAL A 99 25.66 8.73 -4.68
N PRO A 100 26.74 8.71 -3.87
CA PRO A 100 26.65 8.39 -2.45
C PRO A 100 26.29 9.59 -1.57
N ALA A 101 26.23 10.80 -2.12
CA ALA A 101 26.06 12.02 -1.34
C ALA A 101 24.96 12.91 -1.93
N MET A 102 24.27 13.63 -1.06
CA MET A 102 23.30 14.66 -1.41
C MET A 102 23.44 15.88 -0.51
N SER A 103 23.00 17.04 -0.97
CA SER A 103 22.96 18.27 -0.21
C SER A 103 21.52 18.65 0.09
N LEU A 104 21.19 18.86 1.36
CA LEU A 104 19.93 19.48 1.76
C LEU A 104 20.14 20.95 1.99
N MET A 105 19.23 21.79 1.55
CA MET A 105 19.32 23.21 1.82
C MET A 105 18.51 23.58 3.06
N GLU A 106 19.12 24.26 3.99
CA GLU A 106 18.47 24.76 5.19
C GLU A 106 18.73 26.25 5.39
N GLU A 107 17.72 26.96 5.86
CA GLU A 107 17.87 28.37 6.23
C GLU A 107 18.27 28.46 7.71
N VAL A 108 19.43 29.06 7.95
CA VAL A 108 19.96 29.32 9.29
C VAL A 108 20.31 30.78 9.43
N ASP A 109 19.67 31.48 10.37
CA ASP A 109 19.88 32.92 10.61
C ASP A 109 19.71 33.79 9.34
N GLY A 110 18.78 33.41 8.48
CA GLY A 110 18.48 34.11 7.21
C GLY A 110 19.47 33.83 6.08
N GLN A 111 20.34 32.84 6.24
CA GLN A 111 21.27 32.37 5.21
C GLN A 111 20.97 30.92 4.82
N TRP A 112 20.97 30.64 3.54
CA TRP A 112 20.86 29.30 3.00
C TRP A 112 22.21 28.62 3.02
N ILE A 113 22.30 27.50 3.75
CA ILE A 113 23.55 26.73 3.89
C ILE A 113 23.30 25.26 3.48
N PRO A 114 24.27 24.63 2.79
CA PRO A 114 24.16 23.21 2.49
C PRO A 114 24.36 22.36 3.74
N TRP A 115 23.53 21.32 3.82
CA TRP A 115 23.70 20.21 4.75
C TRP A 115 24.03 18.96 3.92
N VAL A 116 25.32 18.66 3.79
CA VAL A 116 25.79 17.51 3.05
C VAL A 116 25.52 16.23 3.86
N ILE A 117 24.88 15.27 3.20
CA ILE A 117 24.65 13.92 3.74
C ILE A 117 25.37 12.95 2.80
N GLU A 118 26.42 12.32 3.33
CA GLU A 118 27.13 11.24 2.65
C GLU A 118 26.56 9.90 3.13
N ALA A 119 25.93 9.14 2.27
CA ALA A 119 25.42 7.82 2.57
C ALA A 119 26.48 6.74 2.27
N PRO A 120 26.63 5.71 3.11
CA PRO A 120 27.62 4.65 2.86
C PRO A 120 27.29 3.91 1.57
N VAL A 121 28.32 3.53 0.80
CA VAL A 121 28.17 2.59 -0.31
C VAL A 121 28.17 1.17 0.26
N PHE A 122 27.04 0.47 0.14
CA PHE A 122 26.91 -0.88 0.68
C PHE A 122 27.25 -1.93 -0.37
N PRO A 123 27.77 -3.10 0.05
CA PRO A 123 28.00 -4.21 -0.87
C PRO A 123 26.68 -4.73 -1.42
N GLY A 124 26.75 -5.34 -2.61
CA GLY A 124 25.61 -5.90 -3.31
C GLY A 124 25.19 -5.05 -4.52
N THR A 125 24.50 -5.70 -5.46
CA THR A 125 23.97 -5.10 -6.68
C THR A 125 22.45 -5.18 -6.64
N PRO A 126 21.72 -4.06 -6.69
CA PRO A 126 20.27 -4.07 -6.70
C PRO A 126 19.71 -4.96 -7.81
N GLY A 127 18.68 -5.76 -7.49
CA GLY A 127 18.04 -6.67 -8.44
C GLY A 127 18.80 -7.96 -8.76
N ILE A 128 20.01 -8.15 -8.18
CA ILE A 128 20.79 -9.40 -8.29
C ILE A 128 20.93 -10.05 -6.92
N ASP A 129 21.48 -9.30 -5.97
CA ASP A 129 21.71 -9.82 -4.64
C ASP A 129 20.46 -9.64 -3.77
N PRO A 130 20.16 -10.59 -2.85
CA PRO A 130 19.01 -10.43 -1.97
C PRO A 130 19.19 -9.20 -1.06
N PRO A 131 18.13 -8.42 -0.82
CA PRO A 131 18.22 -7.28 0.07
C PRO A 131 18.58 -7.72 1.50
N PRO A 132 19.42 -6.96 2.21
CA PRO A 132 19.76 -7.27 3.60
C PRO A 132 18.54 -7.09 4.50
N SER A 133 18.54 -7.78 5.66
CA SER A 133 17.48 -7.55 6.65
C SER A 133 17.48 -6.11 7.15
N LEU A 134 16.32 -5.56 7.44
CA LEU A 134 16.17 -4.21 7.99
C LEU A 134 16.98 -4.05 9.28
N PHE A 135 16.99 -5.06 10.15
CA PHE A 135 17.75 -5.05 11.40
C PHE A 135 19.24 -4.91 11.17
N THR A 136 19.81 -5.70 10.24
CA THR A 136 21.22 -5.58 9.84
C THR A 136 21.55 -4.17 9.37
N ARG A 137 20.67 -3.56 8.57
CA ARG A 137 20.87 -2.20 8.04
C ARG A 137 20.71 -1.12 9.10
N MET A 138 19.77 -1.26 10.00
CA MET A 138 19.62 -0.31 11.12
C MET A 138 20.88 -0.24 11.97
N VAL A 139 21.48 -1.39 12.27
CA VAL A 139 22.75 -1.46 12.99
C VAL A 139 23.87 -0.76 12.21
N GLN A 140 23.95 -0.99 10.90
CA GLN A 140 24.94 -0.36 10.02
C GLN A 140 24.71 1.16 9.89
N PHE A 141 23.44 1.59 9.82
CA PHE A 141 23.09 3.01 9.72
C PHE A 141 23.38 3.77 11.00
N LEU A 142 23.09 3.18 12.17
CA LEU A 142 23.48 3.75 13.44
C LEU A 142 25.01 3.87 13.57
N ALA A 143 25.74 2.84 13.15
CA ALA A 143 27.20 2.88 13.12
C ALA A 143 27.75 3.97 12.17
N TRP A 144 27.07 4.19 11.03
CA TRP A 144 27.42 5.24 10.09
C TRP A 144 27.14 6.66 10.62
N ILE A 145 25.98 6.91 11.24
CA ILE A 145 25.66 8.20 11.89
C ILE A 145 26.75 8.55 12.91
N LEU A 146 27.22 7.55 13.62
CA LEU A 146 28.27 7.73 14.61
C LEU A 146 29.63 8.03 13.98
N GLY A 147 29.94 7.40 12.85
CA GLY A 147 31.14 7.69 12.07
C GLY A 147 31.21 9.12 11.56
N GLN A 148 30.06 9.74 11.24
CA GLN A 148 29.98 11.15 10.85
C GLN A 148 30.38 12.12 11.99
N LEU A 149 30.30 11.67 13.24
CA LEU A 149 30.62 12.47 14.42
C LEU A 149 32.13 12.51 14.75
N GLU A 150 32.90 11.55 14.26
CA GLU A 150 34.34 11.42 14.62
C GLU A 150 35.31 12.09 13.62
N GLY A 151 34.80 12.62 12.47
CA GLY A 151 35.64 13.24 11.44
C GLY A 151 36.62 12.26 10.75
N PRO A 152 37.79 12.70 10.24
CA PRO A 152 38.68 11.84 9.44
C PRO A 152 39.25 10.60 10.17
N GLN A 153 38.98 10.41 11.44
CA GLN A 153 39.35 9.20 12.20
C GLN A 153 38.35 8.05 12.09
N ALA A 154 37.21 8.23 11.35
CA ALA A 154 36.17 7.23 11.16
C ALA A 154 36.61 5.93 10.45
N ALA A 155 37.82 5.84 9.92
CA ALA A 155 38.38 4.65 9.28
C ALA A 155 38.44 3.41 10.18
N HIS A 156 38.28 3.58 11.51
CA HIS A 156 38.37 2.47 12.48
C HIS A 156 37.05 1.71 12.73
N PHE A 157 35.96 2.09 12.11
CA PHE A 157 34.63 1.46 12.33
C PHE A 157 34.19 0.44 11.29
N GLN A 158 35.12 0.00 10.44
CA GLN A 158 34.79 -1.07 9.48
C GLN A 158 34.60 -2.42 10.20
N PRO A 159 33.58 -3.22 9.86
CA PRO A 159 33.47 -4.58 10.38
C PRO A 159 34.66 -5.41 9.91
N GLY A 160 35.56 -5.75 10.81
CA GLY A 160 36.74 -6.60 10.53
C GLY A 160 38.09 -6.10 11.02
N ALA A 161 38.26 -4.88 11.53
CA ALA A 161 39.50 -4.44 12.12
C ALA A 161 39.53 -4.83 13.62
N GLY A 162 40.40 -5.78 13.97
CA GLY A 162 40.53 -6.40 15.29
C GLY A 162 40.76 -5.43 16.41
N GLU A 163 39.78 -5.34 17.29
CA GLU A 163 39.92 -4.91 18.68
C GLU A 163 38.84 -5.61 19.53
N ASP A 164 39.18 -5.94 20.79
CA ASP A 164 38.41 -6.77 21.72
C ASP A 164 37.07 -6.20 22.22
N LYS A 165 36.64 -5.05 21.74
CA LYS A 165 35.37 -4.46 22.13
C LYS A 165 34.35 -4.47 20.98
N PRO A 166 33.09 -4.95 21.19
CA PRO A 166 32.02 -4.85 20.24
C PRO A 166 31.79 -3.37 19.85
N TRP A 167 31.46 -3.10 18.58
CA TRP A 167 31.23 -1.76 18.02
C TRP A 167 30.28 -0.89 18.86
N TRP A 168 29.28 -1.49 19.47
CA TRP A 168 28.31 -0.81 20.34
C TRP A 168 28.90 -0.32 21.65
N GLN A 169 29.92 -1.00 22.19
CA GLN A 169 30.66 -0.49 23.38
C GLN A 169 31.45 0.77 23.02
N ARG A 170 32.00 0.85 21.82
CA ARG A 170 32.69 2.04 21.30
C ARG A 170 31.72 3.20 21.09
N LEU A 171 30.51 2.93 20.59
CA LEU A 171 29.38 3.89 20.52
C LEU A 171 29.07 4.46 21.90
N VAL A 172 28.92 3.58 22.87
CA VAL A 172 28.60 3.96 24.24
C VAL A 172 29.73 4.83 24.80
N ASP A 173 31.01 4.42 24.68
CA ASP A 173 32.16 5.14 25.20
C ASP A 173 32.26 6.55 24.57
N TRP A 174 31.92 6.69 23.29
CA TRP A 174 31.89 7.98 22.59
C TRP A 174 30.73 8.90 23.03
N LEU A 175 29.48 8.41 23.07
CA LEU A 175 28.32 9.16 23.60
C LEU A 175 28.62 9.68 25.01
N LEU A 176 29.35 8.89 25.79
CA LEU A 176 29.74 9.25 27.15
C LEU A 176 30.77 10.38 27.18
N SER A 177 31.69 10.42 26.22
CA SER A 177 32.68 11.51 26.11
C SER A 177 32.03 12.87 25.81
N LEU A 178 30.83 12.85 25.20
CA LEU A 178 30.07 14.08 24.87
C LEU A 178 29.14 14.56 26.01
N LEU A 179 28.62 13.66 26.85
CA LEU A 179 27.49 13.96 27.75
C LEU A 179 27.88 14.40 29.17
N GLY A 180 29.14 14.24 29.61
CA GLY A 180 29.59 14.57 30.94
C GLY A 180 29.08 13.62 32.03
N SER A 181 29.78 13.56 33.19
CA SER A 181 29.69 12.47 34.14
C SER A 181 28.36 12.19 34.85
N ALA A 182 27.40 13.11 34.88
CA ALA A 182 26.13 12.91 35.60
C ALA A 182 25.01 12.30 34.72
N VAL A 183 24.99 12.58 33.41
CA VAL A 183 24.06 12.00 32.44
C VAL A 183 24.57 10.67 31.93
N GLU A 184 25.86 10.47 31.99
CA GLU A 184 26.65 9.33 31.57
C GLU A 184 26.11 8.00 32.13
N HIS A 185 25.86 7.91 33.41
CA HIS A 185 25.47 6.66 34.07
C HIS A 185 24.06 6.20 33.73
N VAL A 186 23.11 7.13 33.54
CA VAL A 186 21.70 6.79 33.19
C VAL A 186 21.57 6.41 31.72
N ALA A 187 22.19 7.17 30.84
CA ALA A 187 22.18 6.88 29.41
C ALA A 187 22.88 5.54 29.09
N LEU A 188 23.99 5.24 29.79
CA LEU A 188 24.72 3.98 29.72
C LEU A 188 23.89 2.77 30.17
N ALA A 189 23.18 2.91 31.31
CA ALA A 189 22.35 1.83 31.82
C ALA A 189 21.22 1.50 30.83
N LEU A 190 20.57 2.54 30.31
CA LEU A 190 19.49 2.40 29.32
C LEU A 190 19.98 1.82 27.99
N LEU A 191 21.14 2.25 27.49
CA LEU A 191 21.74 1.71 26.27
C LEU A 191 22.15 0.24 26.45
N ARG A 192 22.74 -0.13 27.59
CA ARG A 192 23.07 -1.53 27.90
C ARG A 192 21.82 -2.41 27.99
N GLU A 193 20.76 -1.90 28.58
CA GLU A 193 19.47 -2.60 28.64
C GLU A 193 18.85 -2.77 27.25
N ALA A 194 18.86 -1.72 26.41
CA ALA A 194 18.41 -1.78 25.02
C ALA A 194 19.22 -2.79 24.20
N MET A 195 20.55 -2.75 24.36
CA MET A 195 21.45 -3.67 23.65
C MET A 195 21.30 -5.12 24.14
N ALA A 196 21.11 -5.33 25.44
CA ALA A 196 20.82 -6.66 25.97
C ALA A 196 19.48 -7.19 25.42
N LEU A 197 18.47 -6.33 25.29
CA LEU A 197 17.18 -6.67 24.73
C LEU A 197 17.30 -6.94 23.21
N ILE A 198 17.99 -6.08 22.46
CA ILE A 198 18.25 -6.26 21.02
C ILE A 198 19.06 -7.54 20.75
N ASN A 199 20.08 -7.85 21.57
CA ASN A 199 20.85 -9.09 21.43
C ASN A 199 20.09 -10.34 21.91
N ALA A 200 19.11 -10.20 22.79
CA ALA A 200 18.21 -11.28 23.22
C ALA A 200 17.06 -11.51 22.23
N LEU A 201 16.78 -10.54 21.35
CA LEU A 201 15.89 -10.68 20.23
C LEU A 201 16.65 -11.49 19.16
N ASP A 202 16.20 -12.73 18.93
CA ASP A 202 16.68 -13.57 17.84
C ASP A 202 16.62 -12.77 16.52
N PRO A 203 17.57 -12.89 15.59
CA PRO A 203 17.52 -12.21 14.30
C PRO A 203 16.27 -12.53 13.46
N ASP A 204 15.48 -13.49 13.87
CA ASP A 204 14.16 -13.76 13.28
C ASP A 204 13.06 -12.97 14.03
N PRO A 205 12.50 -11.88 13.44
CA PRO A 205 11.48 -11.05 14.07
C PRO A 205 10.19 -11.82 14.46
N ILE A 206 10.02 -13.03 13.93
CA ILE A 206 8.86 -13.90 14.11
C ILE A 206 8.77 -14.48 15.54
N THR A 207 9.85 -14.45 16.30
CA THR A 207 9.91 -15.03 17.66
C THR A 207 9.61 -14.03 18.77
N HIS A 208 9.32 -12.77 18.45
CA HIS A 208 9.22 -11.69 19.44
C HIS A 208 7.75 -11.46 19.88
N SER A 209 7.56 -11.18 21.18
CA SER A 209 6.26 -10.79 21.68
C SER A 209 6.02 -9.27 21.54
N ALA A 210 4.75 -8.85 21.36
CA ALA A 210 4.37 -7.43 21.40
C ALA A 210 4.84 -6.73 22.69
N ALA A 211 4.93 -7.49 23.80
CA ALA A 211 5.47 -6.98 25.06
C ALA A 211 6.96 -6.62 24.99
N ASP A 212 7.75 -7.35 24.21
CA ASP A 212 9.19 -7.07 24.04
C ASP A 212 9.41 -5.86 23.15
N HIS A 213 8.58 -5.67 22.12
CA HIS A 213 8.60 -4.49 21.25
C HIS A 213 8.16 -3.24 21.99
N ASN A 214 7.12 -3.30 22.80
CA ASN A 214 6.73 -2.17 23.65
C ASN A 214 7.80 -1.83 24.67
N LYS A 215 8.46 -2.82 25.28
CA LYS A 215 9.61 -2.58 26.16
C LYS A 215 10.77 -1.92 25.41
N LEU A 216 11.07 -2.38 24.20
CA LEU A 216 12.11 -1.79 23.36
C LEU A 216 11.72 -0.36 22.96
N ALA A 217 10.50 -0.12 22.54
CA ALA A 217 9.99 1.21 22.21
C ALA A 217 10.07 2.17 23.41
N ASP A 218 9.67 1.72 24.60
CA ASP A 218 9.76 2.52 25.83
C ASP A 218 11.21 2.80 26.25
N LEU A 219 12.10 1.85 26.03
CA LEU A 219 13.53 2.01 26.29
C LEU A 219 14.15 3.01 25.32
N LEU A 220 13.85 2.90 24.01
CA LEU A 220 14.29 3.84 23.00
C LEU A 220 13.73 5.25 23.25
N HIS A 221 12.50 5.34 23.71
CA HIS A 221 11.89 6.63 24.11
C HIS A 221 12.61 7.26 25.31
N ARG A 222 12.98 6.48 26.33
CA ARG A 222 13.77 6.97 27.48
C ARG A 222 15.19 7.40 27.06
N ILE A 223 15.83 6.66 26.15
CA ILE A 223 17.14 7.02 25.58
C ILE A 223 17.02 8.34 24.83
N ARG A 224 16.02 8.47 23.96
CA ARG A 224 15.73 9.71 23.23
C ARG A 224 15.56 10.91 24.20
N ALA A 225 14.72 10.74 25.22
CA ALA A 225 14.45 11.80 26.21
C ALA A 225 15.71 12.19 26.99
N ALA A 226 16.54 11.23 27.38
CA ALA A 226 17.80 11.49 28.09
C ALA A 226 18.77 12.29 27.22
N ILE A 227 18.93 11.94 25.95
CA ILE A 227 19.77 12.66 24.98
C ILE A 227 19.22 14.07 24.73
N ALA A 228 17.91 14.21 24.47
CA ALA A 228 17.26 15.51 24.28
C ALA A 228 17.52 16.45 25.46
N SER A 229 17.40 15.94 26.70
CA SER A 229 17.70 16.72 27.92
C SER A 229 19.17 17.15 28.02
N ALA A 230 20.09 16.28 27.57
CA ALA A 230 21.52 16.54 27.65
C ALA A 230 22.01 17.60 26.65
N ILE A 231 21.49 17.52 25.39
CA ILE A 231 21.99 18.37 24.29
C ILE A 231 21.06 19.54 23.93
N GLY A 232 19.83 19.56 24.44
CA GLY A 232 18.79 20.53 24.02
C GLY A 232 19.23 21.99 24.15
N HIS A 233 20.02 22.34 25.16
CA HIS A 233 20.55 23.69 25.31
C HIS A 233 21.75 24.01 24.39
N LEU A 234 22.37 23.01 23.75
CA LEU A 234 23.50 23.16 22.85
C LEU A 234 23.07 23.19 21.38
N VAL A 235 21.93 22.58 21.07
CA VAL A 235 21.40 22.42 19.72
C VAL A 235 21.14 23.78 19.04
N ALA A 236 20.62 24.75 19.77
CA ALA A 236 20.30 26.08 19.23
C ALA A 236 21.53 26.88 18.78
N GLY A 237 22.71 26.63 19.40
CA GLY A 237 23.93 27.38 19.09
C GLY A 237 24.95 26.62 18.23
N ASN A 238 24.68 25.37 17.85
CA ASN A 238 25.62 24.52 17.12
C ASN A 238 24.93 23.76 15.98
N THR A 239 25.18 24.19 14.76
CA THR A 239 24.58 23.62 13.54
C THR A 239 24.88 22.11 13.39
N VAL A 240 26.11 21.67 13.72
CA VAL A 240 26.47 20.25 13.63
C VAL A 240 25.66 19.41 14.60
N LEU A 241 25.59 19.81 15.88
CA LEU A 241 24.78 19.11 16.88
C LEU A 241 23.31 19.14 16.55
N ARG A 242 22.81 20.22 15.96
CA ARG A 242 21.42 20.35 15.51
C ARG A 242 21.10 19.33 14.42
N ARG A 243 21.94 19.23 13.40
CA ARG A 243 21.77 18.28 12.29
C ARG A 243 21.83 16.84 12.76
N LEU A 244 22.75 16.52 13.63
CA LEU A 244 22.89 15.20 14.24
C LEU A 244 21.68 14.84 15.09
N TRP A 245 21.19 15.80 15.89
CA TRP A 245 19.97 15.61 16.66
C TRP A 245 18.79 15.31 15.76
N ILE A 246 18.60 16.07 14.67
CA ILE A 246 17.51 15.86 13.71
C ILE A 246 17.57 14.45 13.12
N MET A 247 18.74 13.99 12.67
CA MET A 247 18.89 12.65 12.10
C MET A 247 18.60 11.55 13.13
N PHE A 248 19.13 11.70 14.32
CA PHE A 248 18.94 10.75 15.42
C PHE A 248 17.49 10.71 15.90
N ASP A 249 16.86 11.85 16.08
CA ASP A 249 15.48 12.01 16.53
C ASP A 249 14.49 11.46 15.48
N LEU A 250 14.73 11.73 14.20
CA LEU A 250 13.94 11.16 13.09
C LEU A 250 14.04 9.63 13.09
N GLY A 251 15.25 9.08 13.18
CA GLY A 251 15.49 7.64 13.19
C GLY A 251 14.84 6.96 14.39
N LEU A 252 15.05 7.48 15.61
CA LEU A 252 14.45 6.91 16.82
C LEU A 252 12.92 7.03 16.85
N SER A 253 12.38 8.19 16.50
CA SER A 253 10.92 8.39 16.51
C SER A 253 10.23 7.52 15.46
N SER A 254 10.82 7.35 14.28
CA SER A 254 10.35 6.41 13.27
C SER A 254 10.40 4.96 13.76
N LEU A 255 11.49 4.57 14.43
CA LEU A 255 11.63 3.23 15.00
C LEU A 255 10.64 2.98 16.13
N ILE A 256 10.49 3.93 17.06
CA ILE A 256 9.54 3.86 18.16
C ILE A 256 8.12 3.74 17.61
N GLY A 257 7.77 4.56 16.62
CA GLY A 257 6.46 4.50 15.95
C GLY A 257 6.25 3.17 15.23
N GLY A 258 7.24 2.72 14.46
CA GLY A 258 7.20 1.43 13.77
C GLY A 258 7.02 0.24 14.71
N LEU A 259 7.65 0.28 15.89
CA LEU A 259 7.48 -0.74 16.94
C LEU A 259 6.10 -0.65 17.60
N ARG A 260 5.67 0.55 18.03
CA ARG A 260 4.38 0.74 18.74
C ARG A 260 3.18 0.49 17.86
N ASP A 261 3.27 0.84 16.58
CA ASP A 261 2.19 0.65 15.60
C ASP A 261 2.32 -0.66 14.82
N GLY A 262 3.27 -1.53 15.16
CA GLY A 262 3.45 -2.85 14.57
C GLY A 262 3.90 -2.87 13.12
N LEU A 263 4.36 -1.74 12.57
CA LEU A 263 4.73 -1.61 11.16
C LEU A 263 6.02 -2.37 10.79
N LEU A 264 6.87 -2.67 11.80
CA LEU A 264 8.11 -3.42 11.58
C LEU A 264 7.89 -4.93 11.51
N LEU A 265 6.72 -5.41 11.89
CA LEU A 265 6.40 -6.83 11.97
C LEU A 265 5.56 -7.31 10.80
N ASP A 266 4.53 -6.57 10.48
CA ASP A 266 3.75 -6.74 9.26
C ASP A 266 3.42 -5.36 8.68
N PRO A 267 4.34 -4.79 7.88
CA PRO A 267 4.10 -3.49 7.27
C PRO A 267 2.81 -3.48 6.44
N ASN A 268 2.40 -4.63 5.94
CA ASN A 268 1.26 -4.71 5.04
C ASN A 268 -0.11 -4.64 5.75
N LYS A 269 -0.22 -5.04 7.03
CA LYS A 269 -1.52 -5.09 7.72
C LYS A 269 -1.90 -3.79 8.44
N ASN A 270 -0.91 -3.08 8.97
CA ASN A 270 -1.14 -1.92 9.83
C ASN A 270 -1.02 -0.58 9.10
N LEU A 271 -0.58 -0.58 7.85
CA LEU A 271 -0.40 0.64 7.06
C LEU A 271 -1.68 1.48 6.96
N ASP A 272 -2.84 0.87 6.74
CA ASP A 272 -4.11 1.60 6.57
C ASP A 272 -4.52 2.37 7.81
N ARG A 273 -4.21 1.84 9.01
CA ARG A 273 -4.49 2.53 10.28
C ARG A 273 -3.62 3.78 10.41
N VAL A 274 -2.33 3.64 10.15
CA VAL A 274 -1.34 4.71 10.25
C VAL A 274 -1.50 5.71 9.11
N ASN A 275 -1.94 5.28 7.95
CA ASN A 275 -2.17 6.12 6.77
C ASN A 275 -3.32 7.14 6.92
N ARG A 276 -4.07 7.10 8.03
CA ARG A 276 -5.01 8.18 8.39
C ARG A 276 -4.30 9.45 8.88
N LEU A 277 -3.02 9.35 9.21
CA LEU A 277 -2.19 10.46 9.65
C LEU A 277 -1.22 10.88 8.54
N ASP A 278 -0.89 12.17 8.53
CA ASP A 278 0.28 12.67 7.82
C ASP A 278 1.56 12.24 8.56
N TYR A 279 2.64 11.99 7.81
CA TYR A 279 3.88 11.48 8.38
C TYR A 279 4.48 12.38 9.47
N LYS A 280 4.42 13.71 9.31
CA LYS A 280 4.90 14.65 10.35
C LYS A 280 4.04 14.55 11.62
N GLN A 281 2.72 14.40 11.45
CA GLN A 281 1.79 14.21 12.58
C GLN A 281 2.08 12.89 13.31
N TRP A 282 2.33 11.83 12.56
CA TRP A 282 2.67 10.54 13.11
C TRP A 282 4.02 10.56 13.85
N LEU A 283 5.05 11.19 13.27
CA LEU A 283 6.34 11.40 13.95
C LEU A 283 6.16 12.15 15.28
N ALA A 284 5.40 13.25 15.27
CA ALA A 284 5.12 14.03 16.47
C ALA A 284 4.36 13.21 17.52
N ALA A 285 3.40 12.36 17.12
CA ALA A 285 2.68 11.47 18.02
C ALA A 285 3.59 10.45 18.71
N HIS A 286 4.68 10.05 18.05
CA HIS A 286 5.72 9.16 18.60
C HIS A 286 6.88 9.89 19.25
N GLY A 287 6.73 11.20 19.45
CA GLY A 287 7.59 12.03 20.29
C GLY A 287 8.71 12.76 19.55
N ALA A 288 8.70 12.79 18.21
CA ALA A 288 9.65 13.58 17.45
C ALA A 288 9.60 15.07 17.83
N ASP A 289 10.76 15.72 17.86
CA ASP A 289 10.88 17.15 18.12
C ASP A 289 10.27 17.96 16.95
N GLN A 290 9.68 19.12 17.25
CA GLN A 290 9.20 20.04 16.22
C GLN A 290 10.34 20.50 15.30
N LEU A 291 11.55 20.62 15.84
CA LEU A 291 12.73 20.90 15.03
C LEU A 291 12.98 19.82 13.98
N THR A 292 12.79 18.55 14.35
CA THR A 292 12.92 17.40 13.43
C THR A 292 11.79 17.38 12.41
N CYS A 293 10.53 17.50 12.85
CA CYS A 293 9.36 17.48 11.97
C CYS A 293 9.38 18.58 10.90
N ASN A 294 10.00 19.73 11.21
CA ASN A 294 10.10 20.89 10.31
C ASN A 294 11.48 21.06 9.67
N SER A 295 12.37 20.08 9.81
CA SER A 295 13.73 20.14 9.26
C SER A 295 13.77 20.05 7.74
N ALA A 296 14.86 20.54 7.14
CA ALA A 296 15.14 20.37 5.72
C ALA A 296 15.19 18.88 5.32
N LEU A 297 15.61 17.99 6.21
CA LEU A 297 15.64 16.54 5.98
C LEU A 297 14.24 15.97 5.77
N VAL A 298 13.28 16.28 6.66
CA VAL A 298 11.90 15.82 6.53
C VAL A 298 11.22 16.51 5.36
N ARG A 299 11.50 17.80 5.11
CA ARG A 299 10.98 18.53 3.96
C ARG A 299 11.41 17.90 2.64
N ALA A 300 12.68 17.55 2.50
CA ALA A 300 13.18 16.90 1.29
C ALA A 300 12.46 15.60 0.95
N LEU A 301 11.96 14.85 1.94
CA LEU A 301 11.14 13.66 1.68
C LEU A 301 9.83 14.00 0.98
N TYR A 302 9.20 15.13 1.35
CA TYR A 302 7.97 15.61 0.70
C TYR A 302 8.25 16.20 -0.68
N ASP A 303 9.38 16.92 -0.83
CA ASP A 303 9.79 17.51 -2.11
C ASP A 303 10.08 16.43 -3.17
N LEU A 304 10.78 15.35 -2.79
CA LEU A 304 11.15 14.26 -3.70
C LEU A 304 9.95 13.48 -4.26
N ILE A 305 8.80 13.53 -3.59
CA ILE A 305 7.57 12.84 -3.99
C ILE A 305 6.44 13.82 -4.34
N PHE A 306 6.76 15.11 -4.47
CA PHE A 306 5.81 16.17 -4.80
C PHE A 306 4.56 16.17 -3.91
N ALA A 307 4.70 15.90 -2.61
CA ALA A 307 3.62 15.67 -1.66
C ALA A 307 2.84 16.94 -1.30
N TYR A 308 2.50 17.75 -2.28
CA TYR A 308 1.83 19.04 -2.15
C TYR A 308 0.52 19.04 -2.95
N PRO A 309 -0.64 18.77 -2.32
CA PRO A 309 -1.94 18.88 -2.99
C PRO A 309 -2.11 20.24 -3.67
N GLU A 310 -2.65 20.22 -4.89
CA GLU A 310 -2.83 21.41 -5.74
C GLU A 310 -1.53 22.19 -6.03
N GLY A 311 -0.36 21.60 -5.74
CA GLY A 311 0.92 22.24 -5.92
C GLY A 311 1.25 23.35 -4.92
N ASP A 312 0.57 23.39 -3.78
CA ASP A 312 0.84 24.36 -2.70
C ASP A 312 2.11 24.00 -1.92
N TRP A 313 3.24 24.26 -2.56
CA TRP A 313 4.57 23.93 -2.03
C TRP A 313 4.97 24.74 -0.79
N GLN A 314 4.27 25.85 -0.50
CA GLN A 314 4.44 26.63 0.72
C GLN A 314 3.63 26.09 1.89
N GLY A 315 2.65 25.22 1.60
CA GLY A 315 1.84 24.53 2.59
C GLY A 315 2.61 23.41 3.31
N PRO A 316 1.96 22.77 4.27
CA PRO A 316 2.59 21.74 5.13
C PRO A 316 2.96 20.45 4.36
N GLY A 317 2.45 20.27 3.13
CA GLY A 317 2.46 18.99 2.44
C GLY A 317 1.50 17.98 3.04
N ASN A 318 1.28 16.85 2.35
CA ASN A 318 0.43 15.76 2.83
C ASN A 318 0.89 14.42 2.24
N CYS A 319 1.39 13.54 3.10
CA CYS A 319 1.75 12.18 2.74
C CYS A 319 1.35 11.20 3.85
N GLU A 320 0.74 10.11 3.47
CA GLU A 320 0.39 8.99 4.35
C GLU A 320 1.59 8.52 5.18
N ALA A 321 1.41 8.43 6.49
CA ALA A 321 2.51 8.12 7.41
C ALA A 321 3.10 6.72 7.18
N GLY A 322 2.27 5.70 7.05
CA GLY A 322 2.73 4.33 6.83
C GLY A 322 3.38 4.14 5.47
N THR A 323 2.83 4.77 4.42
CA THR A 323 3.39 4.75 3.06
C THR A 323 4.79 5.36 3.03
N LEU A 324 4.98 6.54 3.64
CA LEU A 324 6.30 7.18 3.68
C LEU A 324 7.26 6.43 4.61
N PHE A 325 6.79 5.92 5.75
CA PHE A 325 7.58 5.08 6.64
C PHE A 325 8.11 3.84 5.91
N LEU A 326 7.25 3.10 5.18
CA LEU A 326 7.67 1.92 4.41
C LEU A 326 8.71 2.28 3.34
N SER A 327 8.52 3.41 2.64
CA SER A 327 9.50 3.92 1.67
C SER A 327 10.86 4.16 2.32
N LEU A 328 10.88 4.76 3.51
CA LEU A 328 12.13 4.99 4.27
C LEU A 328 12.77 3.68 4.72
N MET A 329 11.98 2.70 5.16
CA MET A 329 12.51 1.39 5.56
C MET A 329 13.10 0.64 4.36
N ASN A 330 12.46 0.70 3.19
CA ASN A 330 13.01 0.16 1.95
C ASN A 330 14.30 0.90 1.57
N THR A 331 14.30 2.24 1.66
CA THR A 331 15.50 3.05 1.41
C THR A 331 16.62 2.67 2.36
N ALA A 332 16.35 2.42 3.64
CA ALA A 332 17.37 1.98 4.60
C ALA A 332 18.05 0.65 4.20
N THR A 333 17.44 -0.16 3.34
CA THR A 333 17.99 -1.46 2.90
C THR A 333 18.56 -1.44 1.48
N TYR A 334 18.94 -0.26 0.96
CA TYR A 334 19.53 -0.11 -0.39
C TYR A 334 20.85 -0.90 -0.55
N GLN A 335 21.20 -1.19 -1.79
CA GLN A 335 22.45 -1.85 -2.19
C GLN A 335 23.25 -0.93 -3.15
N GLY A 336 24.55 -1.06 -3.15
CA GLY A 336 25.42 -0.13 -3.86
C GLY A 336 25.33 1.28 -3.26
N SER A 337 25.11 2.28 -4.10
CA SER A 337 24.84 3.67 -3.70
C SER A 337 23.35 3.91 -3.47
N ILE A 338 23.02 4.91 -2.65
CA ILE A 338 21.63 5.28 -2.39
C ILE A 338 20.94 5.83 -3.65
N ILE A 339 21.66 6.59 -4.50
CA ILE A 339 21.15 7.19 -5.74
C ILE A 339 21.99 6.69 -6.91
N TRP A 340 21.32 6.42 -8.03
CA TRP A 340 21.90 6.04 -9.31
C TRP A 340 21.35 6.96 -10.39
N LYS A 341 22.17 7.95 -10.82
CA LYS A 341 21.83 8.86 -11.93
C LYS A 341 21.96 8.16 -13.28
N PHE A 342 21.16 8.57 -14.23
CA PHE A 342 21.20 8.05 -15.59
C PHE A 342 22.27 8.77 -16.41
N ASN A 343 23.00 8.02 -17.23
CA ASN A 343 24.07 8.53 -18.11
C ASN A 343 23.57 8.83 -19.53
N THR A 344 22.27 8.72 -19.76
CA THR A 344 21.56 9.14 -20.98
C THR A 344 20.11 9.43 -20.64
N ALA A 345 19.32 9.85 -21.61
CA ALA A 345 17.88 10.05 -21.47
C ALA A 345 17.17 8.83 -20.87
N THR A 346 16.21 9.05 -19.99
CA THR A 346 15.37 7.99 -19.40
C THR A 346 14.71 7.13 -20.47
N GLY A 347 14.17 7.77 -21.51
CA GLY A 347 13.54 7.09 -22.65
C GLY A 347 14.51 6.19 -23.42
N ASP A 348 15.76 6.63 -23.57
CA ASP A 348 16.79 5.87 -24.29
C ASP A 348 17.36 4.73 -23.44
N LEU A 349 17.49 4.94 -22.10
CA LEU A 349 18.07 3.95 -21.20
C LEU A 349 17.15 2.76 -20.94
N VAL A 350 15.84 3.02 -20.78
CA VAL A 350 14.86 2.03 -20.32
C VAL A 350 13.80 1.75 -21.37
N VAL A 351 13.17 2.79 -21.95
CA VAL A 351 11.98 2.62 -22.79
C VAL A 351 12.33 2.10 -24.18
N GLU A 352 13.43 2.56 -24.73
CA GLU A 352 13.89 2.16 -26.07
C GLU A 352 14.31 0.67 -26.11
N PRO A 353 15.15 0.16 -25.17
CA PRO A 353 15.45 -1.26 -25.11
C PRO A 353 14.21 -2.12 -24.89
N MET A 354 13.25 -1.65 -24.06
CA MET A 354 11.99 -2.33 -23.82
C MET A 354 11.14 -2.41 -25.10
N TYR A 355 11.05 -1.33 -25.86
CA TYR A 355 10.39 -1.33 -27.17
C TYR A 355 11.00 -2.34 -28.13
N GLN A 356 12.35 -2.40 -28.23
CA GLN A 356 13.06 -3.38 -29.07
C GLN A 356 12.70 -4.81 -28.68
N VAL A 357 12.81 -5.14 -27.39
CA VAL A 357 12.53 -6.48 -26.87
C VAL A 357 11.07 -6.88 -27.11
N LEU A 358 10.13 -6.01 -26.77
CA LEU A 358 8.70 -6.26 -26.95
C LEU A 358 8.34 -6.46 -28.43
N LYS A 359 8.89 -5.62 -29.32
CA LYS A 359 8.69 -5.75 -30.76
C LYS A 359 9.25 -7.07 -31.29
N ALA A 360 10.44 -7.45 -30.83
CA ALA A 360 11.06 -8.74 -31.19
C ALA A 360 10.22 -9.94 -30.71
N ARG A 361 9.56 -9.82 -29.58
CA ARG A 361 8.64 -10.83 -29.02
C ARG A 361 7.25 -10.82 -29.67
N GLY A 362 7.00 -9.89 -30.63
CA GLY A 362 5.77 -9.81 -31.43
C GLY A 362 4.65 -8.99 -30.79
N VAL A 363 4.94 -8.16 -29.78
CA VAL A 363 3.99 -7.18 -29.25
C VAL A 363 3.74 -6.11 -30.30
N LYS A 364 2.47 -5.76 -30.50
CA LYS A 364 2.01 -4.73 -31.45
C LYS A 364 1.87 -3.40 -30.75
N PHE A 365 2.20 -2.31 -31.45
CA PHE A 365 2.11 -0.95 -30.97
C PHE A 365 1.27 -0.10 -31.92
N GLU A 366 0.20 0.47 -31.38
CA GLU A 366 -0.72 1.35 -32.10
C GLU A 366 -0.53 2.78 -31.57
N PHE A 367 0.36 3.55 -32.21
CA PHE A 367 0.60 4.96 -31.89
C PHE A 367 -0.52 5.84 -32.39
N PHE A 368 -0.68 7.03 -31.82
CA PHE A 368 -1.72 8.02 -32.16
C PHE A 368 -3.14 7.50 -31.89
N HIS A 369 -3.28 6.60 -30.94
CA HIS A 369 -4.54 5.98 -30.55
C HIS A 369 -4.92 6.47 -29.12
N ARG A 370 -5.79 7.49 -29.07
CA ARG A 370 -6.29 8.06 -27.82
C ARG A 370 -7.46 7.23 -27.30
N VAL A 371 -7.33 6.73 -26.06
CA VAL A 371 -8.44 6.07 -25.38
C VAL A 371 -9.45 7.14 -24.93
N ASP A 372 -10.68 7.08 -25.43
CA ASP A 372 -11.73 8.06 -25.12
C ASP A 372 -12.72 7.52 -24.08
N GLU A 373 -13.04 6.22 -24.11
CA GLU A 373 -14.11 5.68 -23.26
C GLU A 373 -14.00 4.17 -23.10
N LEU A 374 -14.24 3.69 -21.86
CA LEU A 374 -14.46 2.29 -21.54
C LEU A 374 -15.95 2.06 -21.32
N VAL A 375 -16.56 1.19 -22.13
CA VAL A 375 -17.99 0.93 -22.13
C VAL A 375 -18.26 -0.45 -21.53
N PRO A 376 -18.86 -0.53 -20.32
CA PRO A 376 -19.30 -1.80 -19.75
C PRO A 376 -20.44 -2.44 -20.53
N ASN A 377 -20.56 -3.78 -20.41
CA ASN A 377 -21.74 -4.51 -20.90
C ASN A 377 -23.01 -4.17 -20.08
N GLY A 378 -24.18 -4.62 -20.54
CA GLY A 378 -25.45 -4.23 -19.95
C GLY A 378 -25.65 -4.66 -18.49
N ASP A 379 -25.00 -5.73 -18.04
CA ASP A 379 -25.07 -6.23 -16.66
C ASP A 379 -23.92 -5.72 -15.76
N GLY A 380 -23.01 -4.91 -16.31
CA GLY A 380 -21.90 -4.31 -15.56
C GLY A 380 -20.85 -5.32 -15.08
N THR A 381 -20.69 -6.47 -15.78
CA THR A 381 -19.79 -7.55 -15.38
C THR A 381 -18.46 -7.57 -16.14
N ALA A 382 -18.41 -6.94 -17.32
CA ALA A 382 -17.23 -6.85 -18.17
C ALA A 382 -17.22 -5.55 -18.97
N ILE A 383 -16.07 -5.16 -19.48
CA ILE A 383 -15.97 -4.09 -20.48
C ILE A 383 -16.29 -4.69 -21.84
N ASP A 384 -17.38 -4.22 -22.46
CA ASP A 384 -17.86 -4.69 -23.77
C ASP A 384 -17.11 -4.05 -24.92
N ALA A 385 -16.79 -2.76 -24.77
CA ALA A 385 -16.07 -2.04 -25.82
C ALA A 385 -15.14 -0.95 -25.25
N VAL A 386 -14.14 -0.58 -26.04
CA VAL A 386 -13.28 0.58 -25.83
C VAL A 386 -13.37 1.47 -27.06
N THR A 387 -13.67 2.74 -26.86
CA THR A 387 -13.68 3.77 -27.92
C THR A 387 -12.29 4.43 -27.96
N ILE A 388 -11.70 4.48 -29.15
CA ILE A 388 -10.35 5.02 -29.38
C ILE A 388 -10.40 6.05 -30.49
N GLY A 389 -10.01 7.28 -30.23
CA GLY A 389 -9.77 8.34 -31.21
C GLY A 389 -8.48 8.04 -31.98
N ARG A 390 -8.54 8.20 -33.29
CA ARG A 390 -7.39 8.02 -34.17
C ARG A 390 -6.89 9.36 -34.69
N GLN A 391 -5.83 9.85 -34.05
CA GLN A 391 -5.35 11.22 -34.16
C GLN A 391 -4.80 11.57 -35.57
N VAL A 392 -4.16 10.59 -36.23
CA VAL A 392 -3.57 10.78 -37.55
C VAL A 392 -3.85 9.60 -38.46
N ALA A 393 -3.72 9.81 -39.78
CA ALA A 393 -3.58 8.76 -40.77
C ALA A 393 -2.10 8.62 -41.13
N LEU A 394 -1.62 7.39 -41.25
CA LEU A 394 -0.23 7.09 -41.57
C LEU A 394 -0.05 6.91 -43.09
N GLU A 395 1.09 7.39 -43.64
CA GLU A 395 1.47 7.15 -45.04
C GLU A 395 1.70 5.68 -45.35
N GLN A 396 2.20 4.93 -44.37
CA GLN A 396 2.36 3.47 -44.39
C GLN A 396 1.62 2.86 -43.23
N GLY A 397 1.21 1.61 -43.31
CA GLY A 397 0.33 0.97 -42.35
C GLY A 397 0.83 0.90 -40.89
N SER A 398 2.05 1.34 -40.58
CA SER A 398 2.64 1.35 -39.24
C SER A 398 3.56 2.56 -39.06
N TYR A 399 3.64 3.04 -37.83
CA TYR A 399 4.55 4.13 -37.42
C TYR A 399 5.83 3.56 -36.81
N ASN A 400 7.00 4.08 -37.27
CA ASN A 400 8.27 3.79 -36.62
C ASN A 400 8.64 5.01 -35.72
N PRO A 401 8.60 4.89 -34.38
CA PRO A 401 8.71 6.04 -33.50
C PRO A 401 10.14 6.55 -33.28
N LEU A 402 11.15 5.79 -33.71
CA LEU A 402 12.55 6.06 -33.42
C LEU A 402 13.29 6.58 -34.66
N TYR A 403 14.32 7.40 -34.43
CA TYR A 403 15.26 7.82 -35.44
C TYR A 403 16.71 7.67 -34.94
N PRO A 404 17.71 7.51 -35.87
CA PRO A 404 19.10 7.34 -35.48
C PRO A 404 19.82 8.68 -35.19
N LEU A 405 20.63 8.70 -34.14
CA LEU A 405 21.69 9.67 -33.93
C LEU A 405 22.85 9.44 -34.90
N THR A 406 23.83 10.34 -34.92
CA THR A 406 25.08 10.17 -35.73
C THR A 406 25.87 8.94 -35.27
N SER A 407 25.78 8.54 -34.02
CA SER A 407 26.34 7.31 -33.49
C SER A 407 25.64 6.04 -33.99
N GLY A 408 24.46 6.17 -34.60
CA GLY A 408 23.58 5.05 -34.98
C GLY A 408 22.67 4.53 -33.87
N GLN A 409 22.72 5.12 -32.67
CA GLN A 409 21.77 4.84 -31.60
C GLN A 409 20.37 5.31 -31.99
N GLN A 410 19.36 4.46 -31.74
CA GLN A 410 17.95 4.80 -31.94
C GLN A 410 17.43 5.57 -30.73
N VAL A 411 16.72 6.67 -30.96
CA VAL A 411 16.23 7.57 -29.90
C VAL A 411 14.82 8.06 -30.16
N TRP A 412 14.15 8.54 -29.11
CA TRP A 412 12.81 9.10 -29.17
C TRP A 412 12.85 10.59 -29.56
N PRO A 413 12.09 11.04 -30.57
CA PRO A 413 12.00 12.47 -30.93
C PRO A 413 11.12 13.25 -29.93
N ASP A 414 11.38 14.55 -29.78
CA ASP A 414 10.54 15.47 -29.02
C ASP A 414 9.21 15.82 -29.71
N ARG A 415 9.05 15.38 -30.94
CA ARG A 415 7.88 15.63 -31.81
C ARG A 415 7.64 14.43 -32.73
N PRO A 416 6.42 14.29 -33.33
CA PRO A 416 6.17 13.24 -34.31
C PRO A 416 7.14 13.28 -35.49
N LEU A 417 7.48 12.13 -36.05
CA LEU A 417 8.17 12.03 -37.35
C LEU A 417 7.13 12.29 -38.44
N TYR A 418 6.99 13.56 -38.82
CA TYR A 418 5.90 14.07 -39.67
C TYR A 418 5.86 13.46 -41.07
N ASP A 419 7.01 13.01 -41.59
CA ASP A 419 7.13 12.34 -42.88
C ASP A 419 6.39 11.00 -42.96
N GLN A 420 6.02 10.41 -41.87
CA GLN A 420 5.22 9.19 -41.79
C GLN A 420 3.71 9.46 -41.70
N ILE A 421 3.30 10.72 -41.56
CA ILE A 421 1.92 11.13 -41.27
C ILE A 421 1.30 11.80 -42.48
N VAL A 422 0.13 11.35 -42.94
CA VAL A 422 -0.70 12.06 -43.91
C VAL A 422 -1.04 13.44 -43.31
N ASP A 423 -0.87 14.49 -44.07
CA ASP A 423 -0.95 15.89 -43.60
C ASP A 423 0.10 16.28 -42.53
N GLY A 424 1.23 15.55 -42.44
CA GLY A 424 2.29 15.80 -41.44
C GLY A 424 2.85 17.21 -41.50
N ASP A 425 2.98 17.82 -42.69
CA ASP A 425 3.41 19.23 -42.85
C ASP A 425 2.39 20.22 -42.27
N LYS A 426 1.08 19.90 -42.39
CA LYS A 426 0.03 20.74 -41.78
C LYS A 426 0.08 20.63 -40.28
N LEU A 427 0.24 19.40 -39.77
CA LEU A 427 0.38 19.14 -38.33
C LEU A 427 1.59 19.90 -37.76
N ARG A 428 2.75 19.78 -38.41
CA ARG A 428 3.97 20.54 -38.02
C ARG A 428 3.73 22.03 -37.98
N THR A 429 3.10 22.60 -39.01
CA THR A 429 2.83 24.02 -39.10
C THR A 429 1.82 24.52 -38.07
N SER A 430 0.88 23.67 -37.67
CA SER A 430 -0.11 23.99 -36.65
C SER A 430 0.48 24.10 -35.25
N GLY A 431 1.60 23.41 -34.97
CA GLY A 431 2.19 23.32 -33.65
C GLY A 431 1.32 22.55 -32.63
N ALA A 432 0.32 21.79 -33.11
CA ALA A 432 -0.57 21.04 -32.21
C ALA A 432 0.18 19.90 -31.53
N ASP A 433 0.04 19.82 -30.21
CA ASP A 433 0.54 18.71 -29.40
C ASP A 433 -0.49 17.56 -29.37
N LEU A 434 -0.10 16.42 -29.91
CA LEU A 434 -0.96 15.23 -29.94
C LEU A 434 -0.96 14.44 -28.65
N GLU A 435 -0.07 14.72 -27.71
CA GLU A 435 -0.06 14.13 -26.37
C GLU A 435 -0.92 14.93 -25.37
N SER A 436 -1.33 16.15 -25.76
CA SER A 436 -2.13 17.03 -24.91
C SER A 436 -3.62 16.72 -24.98
N LYS A 437 -4.28 16.70 -23.80
CA LYS A 437 -5.74 16.67 -23.67
C LYS A 437 -6.44 17.83 -24.38
N TRP A 438 -5.77 18.97 -24.47
CA TRP A 438 -6.30 20.23 -25.04
C TRP A 438 -5.91 20.43 -26.50
N THR A 439 -5.42 19.39 -27.16
CA THR A 439 -5.07 19.48 -28.59
C THR A 439 -6.29 19.95 -29.41
N THR A 440 -6.03 20.89 -30.34
CA THR A 440 -7.03 21.37 -31.28
C THR A 440 -6.97 20.63 -32.61
N TRP A 441 -6.06 19.67 -32.74
CA TRP A 441 -5.94 18.84 -33.93
C TRP A 441 -7.11 17.83 -33.97
N PRO A 442 -7.91 17.82 -35.06
CA PRO A 442 -9.01 16.89 -35.19
C PRO A 442 -8.52 15.48 -35.50
N ASP A 443 -9.24 14.49 -35.01
CA ASP A 443 -8.98 13.08 -35.37
C ASP A 443 -9.09 12.90 -36.89
N ALA A 444 -8.05 12.33 -37.49
CA ALA A 444 -7.95 12.18 -38.95
C ALA A 444 -8.81 11.02 -39.48
N LEU A 445 -9.14 10.04 -38.63
CA LEU A 445 -9.90 8.84 -38.98
C LEU A 445 -11.09 8.68 -38.04
N PRO A 446 -12.18 8.00 -38.49
CA PRO A 446 -13.28 7.66 -37.60
C PRO A 446 -12.82 6.90 -36.34
N PRO A 447 -13.47 7.08 -35.19
CA PRO A 447 -13.11 6.37 -33.98
C PRO A 447 -13.07 4.84 -34.20
N LEU A 448 -12.08 4.18 -33.63
CA LEU A 448 -11.99 2.74 -33.55
C LEU A 448 -12.78 2.27 -32.34
N ARG A 449 -13.65 1.28 -32.50
CA ARG A 449 -14.36 0.65 -31.41
C ARG A 449 -13.89 -0.79 -31.26
N LEU A 450 -13.04 -1.06 -30.29
CA LEU A 450 -12.62 -2.40 -29.93
C LEU A 450 -13.74 -3.13 -29.20
N LYS A 451 -13.98 -4.39 -29.51
CA LYS A 451 -15.04 -5.20 -28.91
C LYS A 451 -14.48 -6.42 -28.21
N ALA A 452 -15.00 -6.69 -27.02
CA ALA A 452 -14.70 -7.90 -26.28
C ALA A 452 -15.04 -9.17 -27.09
N GLY A 453 -14.18 -10.17 -27.03
CA GLY A 453 -14.33 -11.42 -27.77
C GLY A 453 -14.02 -11.33 -29.26
N GLN A 454 -13.82 -10.14 -29.82
CA GLN A 454 -13.42 -9.93 -31.22
C GLN A 454 -12.01 -9.34 -31.31
N ASP A 455 -11.76 -8.21 -30.66
CA ASP A 455 -10.50 -7.47 -30.76
C ASP A 455 -9.62 -7.71 -29.50
N TYR A 456 -10.23 -7.98 -28.37
CA TYR A 456 -9.56 -8.34 -27.14
C TYR A 456 -10.37 -9.36 -26.31
N ASP A 457 -9.67 -10.10 -25.47
CA ASP A 457 -10.22 -10.98 -24.45
C ASP A 457 -10.01 -10.36 -23.06
N LEU A 458 -8.86 -9.67 -22.85
CA LEU A 458 -8.48 -8.98 -21.64
C LEU A 458 -8.03 -7.56 -21.93
N LEU A 459 -8.33 -6.66 -21.00
CA LEU A 459 -7.89 -5.25 -20.99
C LEU A 459 -6.95 -5.00 -19.81
N VAL A 460 -5.93 -4.18 -20.05
CA VAL A 460 -5.07 -3.64 -18.99
C VAL A 460 -5.14 -2.12 -19.06
N LEU A 461 -5.66 -1.47 -18.03
CA LEU A 461 -5.70 -0.02 -17.91
C LEU A 461 -4.40 0.49 -17.30
N ALA A 462 -3.53 1.05 -18.14
CA ALA A 462 -2.23 1.60 -17.79
C ALA A 462 -2.17 3.13 -17.89
N ILE A 463 -3.32 3.79 -17.94
CA ILE A 463 -3.46 5.25 -18.02
C ILE A 463 -3.54 5.82 -16.60
N PRO A 464 -2.89 6.97 -16.30
CA PRO A 464 -2.90 7.57 -14.97
C PRO A 464 -4.25 8.18 -14.54
N PRO A 465 -4.47 8.40 -13.22
CA PRO A 465 -5.73 8.89 -12.65
C PRO A 465 -6.26 10.20 -13.22
N GLY A 466 -5.37 11.09 -13.67
CA GLY A 466 -5.78 12.37 -14.23
C GLY A 466 -6.74 12.28 -15.43
N ALA A 467 -6.74 11.14 -16.16
CA ALA A 467 -7.63 10.90 -17.28
C ALA A 467 -8.92 10.13 -16.90
N HIS A 468 -8.99 9.51 -15.71
CA HIS A 468 -10.04 8.53 -15.40
C HIS A 468 -11.43 9.15 -15.28
N ARG A 469 -11.55 10.45 -14.92
CA ARG A 469 -12.87 11.11 -14.90
C ARG A 469 -13.54 11.13 -16.28
N ASP A 470 -12.73 11.20 -17.33
CA ASP A 470 -13.20 11.20 -18.71
C ASP A 470 -13.37 9.76 -19.21
N ILE A 471 -12.29 8.97 -19.24
CA ILE A 471 -12.28 7.65 -19.89
C ILE A 471 -13.03 6.57 -19.10
N CYS A 472 -13.16 6.70 -17.78
CA CYS A 472 -13.83 5.75 -16.89
C CYS A 472 -15.18 6.26 -16.37
N ALA A 473 -15.81 7.23 -17.01
CA ALA A 473 -17.05 7.84 -16.55
C ALA A 473 -18.17 6.80 -16.26
N HIS A 474 -18.34 5.80 -17.12
CA HIS A 474 -19.29 4.72 -16.91
C HIS A 474 -18.95 3.84 -15.70
N LEU A 475 -17.66 3.55 -15.48
CA LEU A 475 -17.20 2.75 -14.36
C LEU A 475 -17.47 3.47 -13.04
N ILE A 476 -17.17 4.77 -12.99
CA ILE A 476 -17.41 5.65 -11.85
C ILE A 476 -18.93 5.72 -11.54
N GLN A 477 -19.77 5.80 -12.57
CA GLN A 477 -21.22 5.83 -12.39
C GLN A 477 -21.76 4.50 -11.85
N GLN A 478 -21.23 3.36 -12.30
CA GLN A 478 -21.78 2.03 -11.99
C GLN A 478 -21.25 1.41 -10.71
N LYS A 479 -19.97 1.67 -10.33
CA LYS A 479 -19.31 0.98 -9.22
C LYS A 479 -18.96 1.93 -8.07
N PRO A 480 -19.36 1.63 -6.82
CA PRO A 480 -18.99 2.43 -5.65
C PRO A 480 -17.48 2.54 -5.44
N ALA A 481 -16.71 1.45 -5.67
CA ALA A 481 -15.27 1.46 -5.55
C ALA A 481 -14.60 2.48 -6.49
N TRP A 482 -15.05 2.61 -7.73
CA TRP A 482 -14.56 3.62 -8.68
C TRP A 482 -14.91 5.04 -8.26
N ARG A 483 -16.08 5.27 -7.65
CA ARG A 483 -16.44 6.57 -7.07
C ARG A 483 -15.55 6.93 -5.90
N GLN A 484 -15.37 6.02 -4.96
CA GLN A 484 -14.49 6.22 -3.81
C GLN A 484 -13.04 6.47 -4.24
N TYR A 485 -12.57 5.70 -5.22
CA TYR A 485 -11.25 5.88 -5.81
C TYR A 485 -11.06 7.28 -6.39
N ILE A 486 -11.93 7.71 -7.31
CA ILE A 486 -11.79 9.00 -8.02
C ILE A 486 -11.93 10.20 -7.09
N ASP A 487 -12.64 10.06 -5.98
CA ASP A 487 -12.82 11.14 -5.00
C ASP A 487 -11.63 11.28 -4.04
N ARG A 488 -10.86 10.20 -3.83
CA ARG A 488 -9.77 10.19 -2.85
C ARG A 488 -8.37 10.19 -3.46
N ILE A 489 -8.18 9.68 -4.66
CA ILE A 489 -6.88 9.70 -5.33
C ILE A 489 -6.69 11.04 -6.01
N GLN A 490 -5.70 11.78 -5.54
CA GLN A 490 -5.34 13.09 -6.05
C GLN A 490 -4.11 13.02 -6.94
N THR A 491 -3.98 14.00 -7.84
CA THR A 491 -2.81 14.17 -8.68
C THR A 491 -2.33 15.62 -8.63
N VAL A 492 -1.04 15.83 -8.82
CA VAL A 492 -0.44 17.17 -8.90
C VAL A 492 0.31 17.35 -10.21
N ALA A 493 0.23 18.53 -10.78
CA ALA A 493 1.08 18.93 -11.89
C ALA A 493 2.49 19.26 -11.37
N THR A 494 3.50 18.96 -12.18
CA THR A 494 4.90 19.26 -11.87
C THR A 494 5.50 20.16 -12.95
N GLN A 495 6.67 20.72 -12.65
CA GLN A 495 7.43 21.55 -13.59
C GLN A 495 8.89 21.15 -13.56
N SER A 496 9.57 21.39 -14.65
CA SER A 496 11.02 21.22 -14.76
C SER A 496 11.68 22.38 -15.49
N LEU A 497 12.93 22.63 -15.14
CA LEU A 497 13.85 23.55 -15.81
C LEU A 497 15.18 22.84 -16.01
N GLN A 498 15.57 22.63 -17.25
CA GLN A 498 16.92 22.19 -17.63
C GLN A 498 17.75 23.37 -18.10
N THR A 499 19.03 23.36 -17.73
CA THR A 499 20.00 24.42 -18.12
C THR A 499 21.29 23.77 -18.63
N TRP A 500 21.77 24.24 -19.75
CA TRP A 500 23.06 23.88 -20.33
C TRP A 500 24.03 25.06 -20.15
N THR A 501 25.14 24.83 -19.45
CA THR A 501 26.07 25.86 -19.05
C THR A 501 27.43 25.68 -19.72
N THR A 502 28.14 26.80 -19.89
CA THR A 502 29.50 26.86 -20.44
C THR A 502 30.56 26.78 -19.36
N CYS A 503 30.19 26.47 -18.15
CA CYS A 503 31.04 26.32 -16.99
C CYS A 503 30.46 25.21 -16.08
N ASP A 504 31.35 24.56 -15.33
CA ASP A 504 30.97 23.50 -14.37
C ASP A 504 30.41 24.09 -13.07
N GLU A 505 29.98 23.22 -12.12
CA GLU A 505 29.43 23.62 -10.83
C GLU A 505 30.41 24.41 -9.97
N ALA A 506 31.71 24.09 -10.01
CA ALA A 506 32.74 24.81 -9.28
C ALA A 506 32.95 26.24 -9.79
N ASP A 507 32.87 26.43 -11.10
CA ASP A 507 32.90 27.73 -11.75
C ASP A 507 31.60 28.52 -11.52
N LEU A 508 30.45 27.83 -11.40
CA LEU A 508 29.17 28.42 -10.97
C LEU A 508 29.23 28.86 -9.50
N GLY A 509 30.04 28.21 -8.70
CA GLY A 509 30.25 28.52 -7.29
C GLY A 509 29.75 27.44 -6.33
N TRP A 510 29.37 26.26 -6.81
CA TRP A 510 28.92 25.11 -6.04
C TRP A 510 30.04 24.06 -5.99
N THR A 511 30.41 23.61 -4.79
CA THR A 511 31.50 22.63 -4.56
C THR A 511 31.06 21.43 -3.72
N ASP A 512 29.82 21.45 -3.24
CA ASP A 512 29.22 20.35 -2.49
C ASP A 512 28.55 19.35 -3.46
N PRO A 513 28.09 18.17 -2.98
CA PRO A 513 27.39 17.24 -3.84
C PRO A 513 26.20 17.87 -4.56
N ALA A 514 26.16 17.72 -5.90
CA ALA A 514 25.22 18.37 -6.79
C ALA A 514 23.94 17.53 -7.00
N MET A 515 23.36 17.03 -5.91
CA MET A 515 22.03 16.45 -5.81
C MET A 515 21.37 17.12 -4.62
N ILE A 516 20.44 18.04 -4.87
CA ILE A 516 19.92 18.96 -3.84
C ILE A 516 18.42 18.73 -3.63
N GLY A 517 17.99 18.75 -2.37
CA GLY A 517 16.60 18.76 -1.95
C GLY A 517 16.36 19.71 -0.77
N GLY A 518 15.09 19.94 -0.42
CA GLY A 518 14.72 20.77 0.72
C GLY A 518 14.86 22.26 0.52
N PHE A 519 14.97 22.74 -0.72
CA PHE A 519 15.08 24.17 -1.01
C PHE A 519 13.69 24.83 -1.06
N ASP A 520 13.19 25.30 0.06
CA ASP A 520 11.84 25.85 0.19
C ASP A 520 11.71 27.33 -0.16
N ARG A 521 12.73 27.89 -0.81
CA ARG A 521 12.69 29.26 -1.36
C ARG A 521 12.02 29.32 -2.74
N SER A 522 12.00 28.19 -3.44
CA SER A 522 11.46 28.09 -4.79
C SER A 522 10.53 26.90 -4.94
N ASN A 523 9.58 26.97 -5.88
CA ASN A 523 8.83 25.80 -6.31
C ASN A 523 9.62 24.86 -7.24
N LEU A 524 10.82 25.28 -7.69
CA LEU A 524 11.87 24.43 -8.23
C LEU A 524 12.79 24.00 -7.08
N ASN A 525 12.25 23.18 -6.18
CA ASN A 525 12.83 22.89 -4.86
C ASN A 525 13.80 21.71 -4.81
N SER A 526 13.96 21.00 -5.94
CA SER A 526 14.93 19.93 -6.12
C SER A 526 15.80 20.24 -7.34
N TRP A 527 17.11 20.06 -7.22
CA TRP A 527 18.09 20.36 -8.27
C TRP A 527 19.15 19.28 -8.33
N ALA A 528 19.59 18.94 -9.54
CA ALA A 528 20.70 18.00 -9.75
C ALA A 528 21.56 18.43 -10.95
N ASP A 529 22.86 18.19 -10.84
CA ASP A 529 23.75 18.05 -11.98
C ASP A 529 23.46 16.70 -12.67
N ILE A 530 23.30 16.76 -13.99
CA ILE A 530 23.08 15.59 -14.86
C ILE A 530 24.05 15.61 -16.06
N SER A 531 25.21 16.20 -15.89
CA SER A 531 26.19 16.42 -16.96
C SER A 531 26.67 15.12 -17.64
N GLU A 532 26.47 13.97 -17.02
CA GLU A 532 26.76 12.66 -17.61
C GLU A 532 25.99 12.42 -18.92
N VAL A 533 24.77 12.99 -19.07
CA VAL A 533 23.96 12.79 -20.28
C VAL A 533 24.50 13.53 -21.51
N LEU A 534 25.32 14.56 -21.32
CA LEU A 534 25.93 15.34 -22.41
C LEU A 534 26.73 14.50 -23.41
N ALA A 535 27.31 13.39 -22.93
CA ALA A 535 28.06 12.45 -23.78
C ALA A 535 27.17 11.77 -24.85
N THR A 536 25.86 11.84 -24.68
CA THR A 536 24.86 11.25 -25.60
C THR A 536 24.08 12.33 -26.37
N GLU A 537 24.35 13.61 -26.14
CA GLU A 537 23.90 14.75 -26.96
C GLU A 537 24.92 15.09 -28.04
N GLU A 538 24.54 15.91 -29.05
CA GLU A 538 25.41 16.22 -30.20
C GLU A 538 25.85 17.68 -30.20
N TRP A 539 26.28 18.21 -29.05
CA TRP A 539 26.79 19.58 -28.96
C TRP A 539 28.11 19.74 -29.71
N PRO A 540 28.21 20.69 -30.63
CA PRO A 540 29.50 20.96 -31.25
C PRO A 540 30.45 21.60 -30.22
N ALA A 541 31.75 21.34 -30.34
CA ALA A 541 32.76 21.94 -29.45
C ALA A 541 32.69 23.48 -29.39
N SER A 542 32.22 24.13 -30.45
CA SER A 542 32.03 25.59 -30.52
C SER A 542 30.87 26.11 -29.67
N SER A 543 29.98 25.25 -29.20
CA SER A 543 28.87 25.63 -28.28
C SER A 543 29.40 26.06 -26.92
N GLY A 544 30.53 25.48 -26.50
CA GLY A 544 31.10 25.69 -25.17
C GLY A 544 30.32 25.03 -24.03
N VAL A 545 29.30 24.18 -24.33
CA VAL A 545 28.53 23.44 -23.31
C VAL A 545 29.42 22.42 -22.64
N ILE A 546 29.50 22.46 -21.31
CA ILE A 546 30.30 21.52 -20.51
C ILE A 546 29.52 20.92 -19.32
N ALA A 547 28.39 21.51 -18.94
CA ALA A 547 27.56 20.98 -17.87
C ALA A 547 26.06 21.11 -18.16
N GLU A 548 25.27 20.23 -17.60
CA GLU A 548 23.82 20.25 -17.66
C GLU A 548 23.22 20.02 -16.26
N GLN A 549 22.22 20.82 -15.94
CA GLN A 549 21.53 20.75 -14.69
C GLN A 549 20.01 20.71 -14.89
N ILE A 550 19.31 20.06 -13.97
CA ILE A 550 17.85 20.00 -13.92
C ILE A 550 17.32 20.44 -12.56
N ALA A 551 16.37 21.35 -12.56
CA ALA A 551 15.57 21.68 -11.38
C ALA A 551 14.12 21.28 -11.61
N CYS A 552 13.46 20.75 -10.59
CA CYS A 552 12.07 20.35 -10.68
C CYS A 552 11.32 20.60 -9.36
N GLY A 553 9.99 20.55 -9.44
CA GLY A 553 9.14 20.71 -8.29
C GLY A 553 7.65 20.72 -8.64
N PRO A 554 6.76 20.85 -7.66
CA PRO A 554 5.33 20.97 -7.88
C PRO A 554 4.98 22.32 -8.50
N MET A 555 3.95 22.36 -9.33
CA MET A 555 3.38 23.63 -9.81
C MET A 555 1.95 23.80 -9.29
N PRO A 556 1.56 25.05 -8.95
CA PRO A 556 0.16 25.35 -8.62
C PRO A 556 -0.78 24.92 -9.75
N CYS A 557 -1.77 24.12 -9.42
CA CYS A 557 -2.69 23.55 -10.40
C CYS A 557 -4.04 23.25 -9.76
N PRO A 558 -5.14 23.22 -10.55
CA PRO A 558 -6.41 22.74 -10.02
C PRO A 558 -6.29 21.26 -9.63
N PRO A 559 -7.14 20.76 -8.68
CA PRO A 559 -7.10 19.38 -8.18
C PRO A 559 -7.34 18.35 -9.28
N TYR A 560 -8.03 18.74 -10.36
CA TYR A 560 -8.26 17.92 -11.55
C TYR A 560 -7.93 18.70 -12.81
N PRO A 561 -7.47 18.00 -13.89
CA PRO A 561 -7.25 18.65 -15.16
C PRO A 561 -8.53 19.33 -15.69
N PRO A 562 -8.46 20.59 -16.11
CA PRO A 562 -9.61 21.28 -16.67
C PRO A 562 -10.22 20.57 -17.89
N PRO A 563 -11.48 20.86 -18.25
CA PRO A 563 -12.11 20.30 -19.46
C PRO A 563 -11.29 20.56 -20.73
N ALA A 564 -11.33 19.63 -21.68
CA ALA A 564 -10.64 19.76 -22.98
C ALA A 564 -11.06 21.01 -23.78
N SER A 565 -12.23 21.58 -23.48
CA SER A 565 -12.71 22.84 -24.08
C SER A 565 -11.90 24.09 -23.63
N GLU A 566 -11.13 23.99 -22.55
CA GLU A 566 -10.29 25.09 -22.08
C GLU A 566 -8.92 25.09 -22.81
N THR A 567 -8.94 25.22 -24.12
CA THR A 567 -7.76 25.10 -25.01
C THR A 567 -6.64 26.10 -24.71
N GLY A 568 -6.92 27.16 -23.95
CA GLY A 568 -5.92 28.12 -23.48
C GLY A 568 -5.13 27.69 -22.25
N TYR A 569 -5.56 26.62 -21.57
CA TYR A 569 -4.93 26.19 -20.31
C TYR A 569 -3.44 25.79 -20.46
N PRO A 570 -3.02 25.01 -21.48
CA PRO A 570 -1.60 24.66 -21.64
C PRO A 570 -0.69 25.87 -21.81
N ALA A 571 -1.09 26.84 -22.61
CA ALA A 571 -0.30 28.07 -22.83
C ALA A 571 -0.19 28.93 -21.55
N ALA A 572 -1.26 28.99 -20.75
CA ALA A 572 -1.26 29.69 -19.47
C ALA A 572 -0.36 28.98 -18.45
N ALA A 573 -0.41 27.66 -18.38
CA ALA A 573 0.42 26.84 -17.49
C ALA A 573 1.91 26.95 -17.89
N GLN A 574 2.25 26.86 -19.18
CA GLN A 574 3.62 27.03 -19.63
C GLN A 574 4.15 28.44 -19.33
N ALA A 575 3.35 29.48 -19.55
CA ALA A 575 3.74 30.83 -19.18
C ALA A 575 4.00 31.00 -17.66
N GLN A 576 3.26 30.29 -16.82
CA GLN A 576 3.51 30.25 -15.38
C GLN A 576 4.86 29.59 -15.06
N VAL A 577 5.18 28.48 -15.72
CA VAL A 577 6.46 27.76 -15.55
C VAL A 577 7.62 28.61 -16.07
N ASP A 578 7.46 29.28 -17.23
CA ASP A 578 8.48 30.17 -17.79
C ASP A 578 8.77 31.34 -16.85
N ALA A 579 7.74 31.88 -16.21
CA ALA A 579 7.89 32.93 -15.20
C ALA A 579 8.63 32.41 -13.93
N ALA A 580 8.32 31.20 -13.47
CA ALA A 580 9.02 30.58 -12.36
C ALA A 580 10.49 30.29 -12.70
N ALA A 581 10.75 29.72 -13.88
CA ALA A 581 12.10 29.46 -14.38
C ALA A 581 12.91 30.76 -14.48
N LYS A 582 12.29 31.83 -14.97
CA LYS A 582 12.92 33.15 -15.02
C LYS A 582 13.23 33.67 -13.62
N ALA A 583 12.33 33.62 -12.69
CA ALA A 583 12.55 34.07 -11.32
C ALA A 583 13.68 33.30 -10.65
N TYR A 584 13.71 31.98 -10.86
CA TYR A 584 14.77 31.10 -10.39
C TYR A 584 16.12 31.52 -10.90
N LEU A 585 16.25 31.71 -12.22
CA LEU A 585 17.50 32.14 -12.88
C LEU A 585 17.89 33.59 -12.56
N ASP A 586 16.92 34.49 -12.36
CA ASP A 586 17.17 35.91 -12.07
C ASP A 586 17.69 36.15 -10.64
N GLY A 587 17.55 35.19 -9.73
CA GLY A 587 18.01 35.43 -8.38
C GLY A 587 17.98 34.27 -7.38
N GLU A 588 17.05 33.34 -7.50
CA GLU A 588 16.92 32.25 -6.51
C GLU A 588 18.11 31.29 -6.57
N VAL A 589 18.54 30.92 -7.77
CA VAL A 589 19.68 30.04 -8.03
C VAL A 589 21.03 30.62 -7.61
N ALA A 590 21.13 31.92 -7.34
CA ALA A 590 22.34 32.57 -6.86
C ALA A 590 22.82 32.03 -5.50
N VAL A 591 21.94 31.31 -4.78
CA VAL A 591 22.31 30.55 -3.55
C VAL A 591 23.29 29.42 -3.91
N PHE A 592 23.07 28.74 -5.05
CA PHE A 592 23.90 27.64 -5.54
C PHE A 592 25.03 28.13 -6.44
N TRP A 593 24.78 29.18 -7.26
CA TRP A 593 25.67 29.63 -8.32
C TRP A 593 26.13 31.09 -8.14
N PRO A 594 26.65 31.47 -6.96
CA PRO A 594 26.95 32.87 -6.60
C PRO A 594 28.00 33.51 -7.44
N LYS A 595 28.87 32.76 -8.12
CA LYS A 595 29.94 33.33 -8.96
C LYS A 595 29.44 33.80 -10.32
N ARG A 596 28.35 33.18 -10.83
CA ARG A 596 27.85 33.42 -12.19
C ARG A 596 26.43 33.98 -12.25
N PHE A 597 25.69 33.86 -11.13
CA PHE A 597 24.31 34.35 -11.05
C PHE A 597 24.16 35.35 -9.90
N GLY A 598 23.32 36.35 -10.13
CA GLY A 598 23.03 37.40 -9.18
C GLY A 598 21.65 38.02 -9.39
N LYS A 599 21.34 39.09 -8.66
CA LYS A 599 20.09 39.82 -8.88
C LYS A 599 20.11 40.39 -10.31
N GLY A 600 19.29 39.84 -11.19
CA GLY A 600 19.19 40.25 -12.60
C GLY A 600 19.65 39.16 -13.58
N GLY A 601 19.88 37.95 -13.09
CA GLY A 601 20.15 36.79 -13.93
C GLY A 601 21.61 36.41 -14.10
N PRO A 602 21.90 35.52 -15.07
CA PRO A 602 23.21 34.98 -15.31
C PRO A 602 24.13 36.04 -15.96
N GLN A 603 25.42 35.89 -15.67
CA GLN A 603 26.43 36.66 -16.43
C GLN A 603 26.39 36.25 -17.92
N PRO A 604 26.64 37.17 -18.84
CA PRO A 604 26.67 36.89 -20.27
C PRO A 604 27.58 35.70 -20.62
N GLY A 605 27.06 34.79 -21.43
CA GLY A 605 27.81 33.61 -21.89
C GLY A 605 27.80 32.44 -20.92
N THR A 606 27.16 32.50 -19.76
CA THR A 606 27.04 31.37 -18.80
C THR A 606 26.06 30.32 -19.29
N LEU A 607 24.87 30.71 -19.77
CA LEU A 607 23.86 29.83 -20.31
C LEU A 607 23.99 29.70 -21.82
N ALA A 608 24.11 28.46 -22.31
CA ALA A 608 24.08 28.12 -23.73
C ALA A 608 22.65 27.77 -24.18
N SER A 609 21.87 27.10 -23.33
CA SER A 609 20.48 26.70 -23.61
C SER A 609 19.69 26.58 -22.34
N THR A 610 18.36 26.69 -22.46
CA THR A 610 17.41 26.36 -21.39
C THR A 610 16.21 25.63 -21.98
N TYR A 611 15.56 24.81 -21.14
CA TYR A 611 14.30 24.19 -21.47
C TYR A 611 13.42 24.13 -20.21
N SER A 612 12.22 24.65 -20.30
CA SER A 612 11.23 24.61 -19.22
C SER A 612 9.97 23.86 -19.68
N ARG A 613 9.34 23.10 -18.79
CA ARG A 613 8.16 22.31 -19.10
C ARG A 613 7.13 22.32 -17.96
N ALA A 614 5.87 22.51 -18.33
CA ALA A 614 4.71 22.29 -17.47
C ALA A 614 4.14 20.88 -17.73
N ASN A 615 4.20 19.98 -16.74
CA ASN A 615 3.68 18.63 -16.83
C ASN A 615 2.22 18.62 -16.31
N ILE A 616 1.31 19.04 -17.17
CA ILE A 616 -0.10 19.31 -16.80
C ILE A 616 -1.07 18.30 -17.37
N ASP A 617 -0.69 17.61 -18.44
CA ASP A 617 -1.57 16.67 -19.10
C ASP A 617 -1.99 15.53 -18.15
N PRO A 618 -3.21 15.00 -18.29
CA PRO A 618 -3.73 13.95 -17.38
C PRO A 618 -2.79 12.76 -17.22
N GLY A 619 -2.05 12.40 -18.28
CA GLY A 619 -1.06 11.32 -18.30
C GLY A 619 0.25 11.64 -17.60
N GLU A 620 0.56 12.93 -17.37
CA GLU A 620 1.82 13.42 -16.82
C GLU A 620 1.76 13.76 -15.33
N ARG A 621 0.55 14.02 -14.80
CA ARG A 621 0.37 14.42 -13.41
C ARG A 621 0.83 13.34 -12.48
N TYR A 622 1.54 13.73 -11.41
CA TYR A 622 2.04 12.82 -10.39
C TYR A 622 0.92 12.37 -9.45
N THR A 623 0.89 11.08 -9.12
CA THR A 623 -0.12 10.52 -8.21
C THR A 623 0.29 10.73 -6.76
N LEU A 624 -0.52 11.43 -5.99
CA LEU A 624 -0.27 11.71 -4.58
C LEU A 624 -0.72 10.54 -3.68
N SER A 625 -0.06 10.43 -2.54
CA SER A 625 -0.44 9.52 -1.45
C SER A 625 -0.86 10.34 -0.22
N VAL A 626 -1.93 11.11 -0.41
CA VAL A 626 -2.50 11.91 0.69
C VAL A 626 -3.16 11.02 1.75
N THR A 627 -3.29 11.52 2.95
CA THR A 627 -3.86 10.78 4.09
C THR A 627 -5.14 10.02 3.71
N SER A 628 -5.18 8.72 4.06
CA SER A 628 -6.26 7.77 3.76
C SER A 628 -6.50 7.47 2.27
N SER A 629 -5.61 7.86 1.36
CA SER A 629 -5.78 7.57 -0.07
C SER A 629 -5.57 6.10 -0.40
N SER A 630 -4.68 5.40 0.31
CA SER A 630 -4.38 3.97 0.09
C SER A 630 -5.62 3.09 0.28
N GLN A 631 -6.55 3.46 1.18
CA GLN A 631 -7.81 2.76 1.38
C GLN A 631 -8.76 2.80 0.17
N ALA A 632 -8.54 3.74 -0.75
CA ALA A 632 -9.31 3.86 -1.98
C ALA A 632 -8.58 3.31 -3.21
N ARG A 633 -7.31 2.91 -3.07
CA ARG A 633 -6.56 2.27 -4.15
C ARG A 633 -7.08 0.86 -4.36
N MET A 634 -7.32 0.49 -5.60
CA MET A 634 -7.74 -0.86 -5.99
C MET A 634 -6.52 -1.71 -6.34
N ARG A 635 -6.53 -3.01 -5.99
CA ARG A 635 -5.54 -3.96 -6.49
C ARG A 635 -5.69 -4.13 -8.00
N THR A 636 -4.69 -4.70 -8.64
CA THR A 636 -4.71 -4.94 -10.09
C THR A 636 -5.94 -5.73 -10.57
N CYS A 637 -6.47 -6.64 -9.75
CA CYS A 637 -7.61 -7.50 -10.06
C CYS A 637 -8.96 -6.99 -9.51
N ASP A 638 -9.02 -5.85 -8.82
CA ASP A 638 -10.23 -5.36 -8.14
C ASP A 638 -11.04 -4.34 -8.96
N SER A 639 -10.86 -4.31 -10.27
CA SER A 639 -11.61 -3.38 -11.15
C SER A 639 -13.13 -3.56 -11.08
N GLY A 640 -13.62 -4.71 -10.61
CA GLY A 640 -15.03 -5.08 -10.61
C GLY A 640 -15.58 -5.46 -11.99
N TYR A 641 -14.72 -5.67 -13.00
CA TYR A 641 -15.03 -6.14 -14.34
C TYR A 641 -14.13 -7.32 -14.71
N GLY A 642 -14.72 -8.44 -15.14
CA GLY A 642 -14.06 -9.73 -15.34
C GLY A 642 -12.94 -9.78 -16.37
N ASN A 643 -12.82 -8.77 -17.20
CA ASN A 643 -11.81 -8.69 -18.25
C ASN A 643 -10.95 -7.43 -18.15
N LEU A 644 -11.01 -6.65 -17.05
CA LEU A 644 -10.26 -5.42 -16.87
C LEU A 644 -9.27 -5.55 -15.70
N TYR A 645 -7.99 -5.43 -15.97
CA TYR A 645 -6.90 -5.36 -15.01
C TYR A 645 -6.36 -3.94 -14.93
N LEU A 646 -5.83 -3.56 -13.75
CA LEU A 646 -5.34 -2.22 -13.46
C LEU A 646 -3.83 -2.25 -13.26
N THR A 647 -3.11 -1.24 -13.76
CA THR A 647 -1.67 -1.10 -13.53
C THR A 647 -1.25 0.37 -13.51
N GLY A 648 -0.25 0.69 -12.70
CA GLY A 648 0.28 2.05 -12.54
C GLY A 648 0.63 2.34 -11.09
N ASP A 649 1.31 3.45 -10.85
CA ASP A 649 1.67 3.93 -9.52
C ASP A 649 0.46 4.28 -8.63
N TRP A 650 -0.73 4.25 -9.18
CA TRP A 650 -1.99 4.62 -8.56
C TRP A 650 -2.79 3.43 -7.98
N ILE A 651 -2.43 2.19 -8.31
CA ILE A 651 -3.08 1.00 -7.74
C ILE A 651 -2.51 0.69 -6.35
N LEU A 652 -3.20 -0.17 -5.60
CA LEU A 652 -2.68 -0.73 -4.36
C LEU A 652 -1.63 -1.80 -4.70
N ASN A 653 -0.36 -1.47 -4.52
CA ASN A 653 0.78 -2.29 -4.95
C ASN A 653 1.83 -2.54 -3.87
N GLY A 654 1.56 -2.11 -2.63
CA GLY A 654 2.48 -2.24 -1.51
C GLY A 654 3.57 -1.16 -1.43
N GLN A 655 3.78 -0.37 -2.49
CA GLN A 655 4.67 0.81 -2.48
C GLN A 655 3.86 2.09 -2.28
N ASN A 656 2.73 2.19 -2.97
CA ASN A 656 1.74 3.27 -2.92
C ASN A 656 2.30 4.68 -3.14
N LEU A 657 3.47 4.83 -3.73
CA LEU A 657 4.12 6.09 -4.10
C LEU A 657 4.42 6.12 -5.60
N GLY A 658 4.45 7.31 -6.19
CA GLY A 658 4.93 7.48 -7.58
C GLY A 658 6.43 7.26 -7.65
N SER A 659 6.87 6.16 -8.28
CA SER A 659 8.28 5.85 -8.51
C SER A 659 8.43 4.83 -9.64
N PHE A 660 9.65 4.71 -10.16
CA PHE A 660 9.98 3.63 -11.10
C PHE A 660 9.68 2.25 -10.52
N GLU A 661 10.07 2.03 -9.26
CA GLU A 661 9.86 0.75 -8.58
C GLU A 661 8.37 0.42 -8.44
N ALA A 662 7.56 1.36 -7.94
CA ALA A 662 6.12 1.17 -7.80
C ALA A 662 5.44 0.88 -9.14
N THR A 663 5.89 1.55 -10.19
CA THR A 663 5.36 1.36 -11.55
C THR A 663 5.76 0.00 -12.11
N THR A 664 7.01 -0.43 -11.89
CA THR A 664 7.51 -1.76 -12.28
C THR A 664 6.76 -2.86 -11.53
N VAL A 665 6.65 -2.75 -10.20
CA VAL A 665 5.89 -3.67 -9.36
C VAL A 665 4.44 -3.77 -9.85
N SER A 666 3.79 -2.67 -10.15
CA SER A 666 2.40 -2.68 -10.65
C SER A 666 2.24 -3.45 -11.95
N GLY A 667 3.19 -3.29 -12.89
CA GLY A 667 3.19 -4.05 -14.14
C GLY A 667 3.41 -5.56 -13.92
N MET A 668 4.31 -5.92 -12.99
CA MET A 668 4.54 -7.30 -12.60
C MET A 668 3.29 -7.92 -11.92
N LEU A 669 2.62 -7.18 -11.02
CA LEU A 669 1.38 -7.62 -10.37
C LEU A 669 0.26 -7.84 -11.38
N ALA A 670 0.11 -6.96 -12.38
CA ALA A 670 -0.88 -7.11 -13.44
C ALA A 670 -0.61 -8.37 -14.29
N SER A 671 0.63 -8.58 -14.70
CA SER A 671 1.02 -9.81 -15.40
C SER A 671 0.76 -11.05 -14.55
N ARG A 672 1.14 -11.01 -13.26
CA ARG A 672 0.94 -12.13 -12.33
C ARG A 672 -0.54 -12.45 -12.14
N SER A 673 -1.41 -11.46 -12.03
CA SER A 673 -2.87 -11.69 -11.95
C SER A 673 -3.44 -12.34 -13.20
N ILE A 674 -2.87 -12.03 -14.38
CA ILE A 674 -3.32 -12.60 -15.66
C ILE A 674 -2.77 -14.02 -15.88
N SER A 675 -1.48 -14.25 -15.59
CA SER A 675 -0.73 -15.42 -16.03
C SER A 675 -0.12 -16.28 -14.92
N GLY A 676 -0.08 -15.77 -13.68
CA GLY A 676 0.70 -16.36 -12.59
C GLY A 676 2.18 -15.98 -12.58
N PHE A 677 2.67 -15.23 -13.58
CA PHE A 677 4.07 -14.84 -13.72
C PHE A 677 4.27 -13.32 -13.66
N PRO A 678 5.31 -12.84 -12.96
CA PRO A 678 6.32 -13.58 -12.19
C PRO A 678 5.76 -14.16 -10.88
N GLU A 679 6.33 -15.28 -10.41
CA GLU A 679 5.90 -15.95 -9.15
C GLU A 679 6.21 -15.12 -7.92
N ALA A 680 7.38 -14.46 -7.90
CA ALA A 680 7.84 -13.61 -6.81
C ALA A 680 8.16 -12.20 -7.33
N ILE A 681 7.92 -11.19 -6.47
CA ILE A 681 8.25 -9.79 -6.71
C ILE A 681 9.04 -9.32 -5.50
N ALA A 682 10.23 -8.78 -5.71
CA ALA A 682 11.10 -8.39 -4.61
C ALA A 682 10.44 -7.35 -3.71
N ARG A 683 10.59 -7.49 -2.40
CA ARG A 683 10.05 -6.60 -1.35
C ARG A 683 8.53 -6.45 -1.32
N VAL A 684 7.78 -7.29 -2.03
CA VAL A 684 6.32 -7.21 -2.10
C VAL A 684 5.71 -8.57 -1.84
N ASP A 685 4.73 -8.62 -0.94
CA ASP A 685 3.85 -9.78 -0.83
C ASP A 685 2.92 -9.83 -2.05
N ALA A 686 3.39 -10.49 -3.10
CA ALA A 686 2.68 -10.54 -4.37
C ALA A 686 1.30 -11.21 -4.26
N ALA A 687 1.12 -12.13 -3.31
CA ALA A 687 -0.16 -12.81 -3.09
C ALA A 687 -1.24 -11.86 -2.55
N ARG A 688 -0.83 -10.85 -1.76
CA ARG A 688 -1.74 -9.83 -1.24
C ARG A 688 -2.28 -8.90 -2.33
N TYR A 689 -1.46 -8.55 -3.31
CA TYR A 689 -1.77 -7.50 -4.30
C TYR A 689 -2.16 -8.03 -5.68
N SER A 690 -2.02 -9.33 -5.91
CA SER A 690 -2.38 -10.00 -7.15
C SER A 690 -2.88 -11.42 -6.87
N ASP A 691 -3.89 -11.85 -7.62
CA ASP A 691 -4.50 -13.16 -7.46
C ASP A 691 -4.37 -13.95 -8.78
N PRO A 692 -3.39 -14.89 -8.88
CA PRO A 692 -3.14 -15.63 -10.10
C PRO A 692 -4.33 -16.53 -10.46
N GLY A 693 -4.82 -16.39 -11.71
CA GLY A 693 -5.97 -17.15 -12.18
C GLY A 693 -7.32 -16.62 -11.72
N HIS A 694 -7.32 -15.65 -10.82
CA HIS A 694 -8.51 -14.88 -10.53
C HIS A 694 -8.80 -13.98 -11.73
N ARG A 695 -9.63 -14.46 -12.61
CA ARG A 695 -10.40 -13.52 -13.45
C ARG A 695 -11.18 -12.70 -12.44
N PRO A 696 -11.10 -11.34 -12.46
CA PRO A 696 -11.87 -10.51 -11.55
C PRO A 696 -13.28 -11.07 -11.56
N GLY A 697 -13.61 -11.85 -10.51
CA GLY A 697 -14.80 -12.69 -10.55
C GLY A 697 -15.99 -11.77 -10.44
N VAL A 698 -16.48 -11.35 -11.58
CA VAL A 698 -17.81 -10.82 -11.61
C VAL A 698 -18.70 -11.99 -11.23
N LEU A 699 -18.97 -12.06 -9.94
CA LEU A 699 -20.06 -12.91 -9.48
C LEU A 699 -21.29 -12.51 -10.28
N PRO A 700 -22.05 -13.48 -10.84
CA PRO A 700 -23.25 -13.15 -11.55
C PRO A 700 -24.14 -12.31 -10.63
N LYS A 701 -24.77 -11.28 -11.21
CA LYS A 701 -25.69 -10.43 -10.46
C LYS A 701 -26.73 -11.31 -9.77
N PHE A 702 -26.92 -11.10 -8.48
CA PHE A 702 -27.99 -11.79 -7.76
C PHE A 702 -29.35 -11.42 -8.38
N VAL A 703 -30.13 -12.43 -8.75
CA VAL A 703 -31.44 -12.22 -9.35
C VAL A 703 -32.49 -12.14 -8.26
N GLU A 704 -32.95 -10.93 -7.99
CA GLU A 704 -33.98 -10.67 -7.02
C GLU A 704 -35.36 -11.14 -7.58
N HIS A 705 -36.10 -11.85 -6.75
CA HIS A 705 -37.51 -12.09 -7.00
C HIS A 705 -38.35 -10.84 -6.71
N SER A 706 -39.57 -10.75 -7.22
CA SER A 706 -40.49 -9.63 -6.92
C SER A 706 -40.79 -9.46 -5.42
N GLY A 707 -40.64 -10.54 -4.61
CA GLY A 707 -40.72 -10.52 -3.17
C GLY A 707 -39.35 -10.92 -2.63
N ALA A 708 -38.77 -10.14 -1.69
CA ALA A 708 -37.49 -10.42 -1.12
C ALA A 708 -37.58 -11.46 0.02
N ALA A 709 -36.79 -12.52 -0.06
CA ALA A 709 -36.64 -13.52 1.01
C ALA A 709 -35.34 -13.34 1.81
N THR A 710 -34.34 -12.71 1.19
CA THR A 710 -33.05 -12.37 1.80
C THR A 710 -32.67 -10.93 1.45
N PHE A 711 -31.81 -10.31 2.26
CA PHE A 711 -31.44 -8.92 2.04
C PHE A 711 -29.92 -8.77 2.09
N PRO A 712 -29.32 -7.98 1.20
CA PRO A 712 -27.87 -7.75 1.23
C PRO A 712 -27.45 -6.95 2.47
N GLY A 713 -26.26 -7.29 3.06
CA GLY A 713 -25.64 -6.47 4.09
C GLY A 713 -25.16 -5.09 3.58
N PRO A 714 -24.63 -4.21 4.43
CA PRO A 714 -24.42 -4.38 5.88
C PRO A 714 -25.71 -4.37 6.70
N ILE A 715 -25.62 -4.93 7.94
CA ILE A 715 -26.75 -5.02 8.85
C ILE A 715 -26.46 -4.22 10.11
N THR A 716 -27.38 -3.34 10.49
CA THR A 716 -27.32 -2.61 11.77
C THR A 716 -28.28 -3.26 12.76
N LEU A 717 -27.78 -3.51 13.96
CA LEU A 717 -28.52 -4.02 15.11
C LEU A 717 -28.55 -2.92 16.16
N ASP A 718 -29.75 -2.39 16.45
CA ASP A 718 -29.95 -1.34 17.42
C ASP A 718 -30.82 -1.85 18.58
N ASP A 719 -30.68 -1.23 19.74
CA ASP A 719 -31.43 -1.54 20.96
C ASP A 719 -31.31 -3.04 21.31
N THR A 720 -30.08 -3.51 21.31
CA THR A 720 -29.73 -4.92 21.50
C THR A 720 -29.39 -5.19 22.95
N ARG A 721 -30.09 -6.12 23.57
CA ARG A 721 -29.84 -6.60 24.92
C ARG A 721 -29.29 -8.01 24.90
N MET A 722 -28.16 -8.24 25.56
CA MET A 722 -27.46 -9.52 25.55
C MET A 722 -27.17 -10.01 26.97
N TRP A 723 -27.37 -11.28 27.17
CA TRP A 723 -26.88 -12.04 28.34
C TRP A 723 -25.75 -12.95 27.87
N ALA A 724 -24.56 -12.72 28.39
CA ALA A 724 -23.36 -13.47 28.04
C ALA A 724 -22.90 -14.36 29.19
N PHE A 725 -22.52 -15.60 28.86
CA PHE A 725 -22.11 -16.63 29.79
C PHE A 725 -20.80 -17.25 29.32
N LEU A 726 -19.87 -17.49 30.23
CA LEU A 726 -18.62 -18.19 29.96
C LEU A 726 -18.76 -19.68 30.33
N LEU A 727 -18.48 -20.56 29.38
CA LEU A 727 -18.59 -22.01 29.51
C LEU A 727 -17.22 -22.67 29.38
N GLN A 728 -16.94 -23.65 30.23
CA GLN A 728 -15.76 -24.49 30.12
C GLN A 728 -16.07 -25.69 29.21
N GLY A 729 -15.22 -25.88 28.20
CA GLY A 729 -15.28 -26.97 27.26
C GLY A 729 -14.00 -27.82 27.26
N ASP A 730 -13.90 -28.73 26.30
CA ASP A 730 -12.75 -29.60 26.05
C ASP A 730 -11.93 -29.10 24.86
N TYR A 731 -10.68 -28.70 25.09
CA TYR A 731 -9.80 -28.14 24.07
C TYR A 731 -9.58 -29.09 22.88
N ALA A 732 -9.41 -30.39 23.10
CA ALA A 732 -9.18 -31.36 22.04
C ALA A 732 -10.41 -31.50 21.12
N LYS A 733 -11.63 -31.51 21.70
CA LYS A 733 -12.87 -31.52 20.93
C LYS A 733 -13.06 -30.23 20.13
N MET A 734 -12.80 -29.09 20.75
CA MET A 734 -12.81 -27.79 20.06
C MET A 734 -11.81 -27.74 18.91
N THR A 735 -10.60 -28.26 19.11
CA THR A 735 -9.58 -28.38 18.05
C THR A 735 -10.05 -29.25 16.89
N ALA A 736 -10.64 -30.42 17.20
CA ALA A 736 -11.17 -31.31 16.17
C ALA A 736 -12.29 -30.65 15.37
N TRP A 737 -13.15 -29.87 16.01
CA TRP A 737 -14.20 -29.09 15.36
C TRP A 737 -13.59 -28.01 14.41
N CYS A 738 -12.60 -27.22 14.86
CA CYS A 738 -11.92 -26.23 14.02
C CYS A 738 -11.26 -26.89 12.79
N GLN A 739 -10.58 -28.00 12.99
CA GLN A 739 -9.93 -28.74 11.91
C GLN A 739 -10.94 -29.28 10.89
N ALA A 740 -12.06 -29.82 11.35
CA ALA A 740 -13.11 -30.33 10.46
C ALA A 740 -13.76 -29.23 9.63
N LEU A 741 -13.89 -28.01 10.19
CA LEU A 741 -14.65 -26.93 9.56
C LEU A 741 -13.75 -26.01 8.70
N PHE A 742 -12.49 -25.82 9.05
CA PHE A 742 -11.61 -24.86 8.40
C PHE A 742 -10.39 -25.53 7.73
N ASP A 743 -9.62 -26.31 8.49
CA ASP A 743 -8.38 -26.92 7.99
C ASP A 743 -8.66 -27.96 6.90
N GLY A 744 -9.63 -28.84 7.14
CA GLY A 744 -9.99 -29.93 6.23
C GLY A 744 -10.45 -29.41 4.87
N PRO A 745 -11.50 -28.57 4.77
CA PRO A 745 -11.98 -27.99 3.53
C PRO A 745 -10.92 -27.21 2.76
N SER A 746 -10.10 -26.43 3.47
CA SER A 746 -9.05 -25.61 2.85
C SER A 746 -7.75 -26.37 2.55
N SER A 747 -7.69 -27.67 2.87
CA SER A 747 -6.46 -28.48 2.78
C SER A 747 -5.27 -27.85 3.53
N GLY A 748 -5.59 -27.20 4.67
CA GLY A 748 -4.62 -26.55 5.54
C GLY A 748 -4.23 -25.11 5.13
N ALA A 749 -4.85 -24.56 4.08
CA ALA A 749 -4.60 -23.14 3.69
C ALA A 749 -5.11 -22.15 4.76
N VAL A 750 -6.17 -22.49 5.49
CA VAL A 750 -6.64 -21.76 6.67
C VAL A 750 -6.66 -22.71 7.85
N GLN A 751 -5.68 -22.58 8.73
CA GLN A 751 -5.55 -23.42 9.92
C GLN A 751 -6.05 -22.65 11.14
N VAL A 752 -6.92 -23.28 11.93
CA VAL A 752 -7.58 -22.64 13.07
C VAL A 752 -7.46 -23.50 14.31
N LEU A 753 -7.07 -22.90 15.42
CA LEU A 753 -7.02 -23.51 16.73
C LEU A 753 -7.88 -22.73 17.74
N PRO A 754 -8.48 -23.39 18.75
CA PRO A 754 -9.14 -22.66 19.83
C PRO A 754 -8.17 -21.76 20.57
N LEU A 755 -8.63 -20.58 20.99
CA LEU A 755 -7.85 -19.69 21.85
C LEU A 755 -7.54 -20.32 23.20
N SER A 756 -8.54 -20.99 23.76
CA SER A 756 -8.47 -21.70 25.06
C SER A 756 -9.58 -22.75 25.12
N SER A 757 -9.71 -23.41 26.27
CA SER A 757 -10.83 -24.32 26.55
C SER A 757 -12.13 -23.61 26.97
N LEU A 758 -12.22 -22.28 26.77
CA LEU A 758 -13.41 -21.49 27.10
C LEU A 758 -14.22 -21.17 25.85
N MET A 759 -15.54 -21.25 25.98
CA MET A 759 -16.53 -20.77 25.02
C MET A 759 -17.38 -19.68 25.64
N MET A 760 -17.91 -18.79 24.84
CA MET A 760 -18.94 -17.85 25.27
C MET A 760 -20.29 -18.29 24.69
N MET A 761 -21.33 -18.34 25.54
CA MET A 761 -22.71 -18.48 25.11
C MET A 761 -23.41 -17.15 25.32
N THR A 762 -24.20 -16.72 24.35
CA THR A 762 -24.99 -15.49 24.44
C THR A 762 -26.44 -15.75 24.11
N VAL A 763 -27.33 -15.13 24.85
CA VAL A 763 -28.75 -14.98 24.48
C VAL A 763 -28.96 -13.48 24.21
N VAL A 764 -29.54 -13.16 23.05
CA VAL A 764 -29.65 -11.80 22.60
C VAL A 764 -31.11 -11.47 22.22
N ASP A 765 -31.61 -10.32 22.66
CA ASP A 765 -32.87 -9.71 22.24
C ASP A 765 -32.55 -8.45 21.42
N ILE A 766 -32.71 -8.52 20.10
CA ILE A 766 -32.42 -7.43 19.16
C ILE A 766 -33.70 -6.65 18.91
N GLY A 767 -33.74 -5.41 19.37
CA GLY A 767 -34.92 -4.55 19.23
C GLY A 767 -35.19 -4.13 17.80
N VAL A 768 -34.13 -3.79 17.04
CA VAL A 768 -34.21 -3.34 15.65
C VAL A 768 -33.06 -3.89 14.86
N GLY A 769 -33.34 -4.84 13.95
CA GLY A 769 -32.41 -5.28 12.91
C GLY A 769 -32.80 -4.69 11.56
N ARG A 770 -31.89 -3.98 10.88
CA ARG A 770 -32.16 -3.34 9.60
C ARG A 770 -30.98 -3.41 8.65
N PHE A 771 -31.25 -3.32 7.37
CA PHE A 771 -30.21 -3.23 6.35
C PHE A 771 -29.77 -1.78 6.16
N THR A 772 -28.50 -1.51 6.40
CA THR A 772 -27.95 -0.15 6.45
C THR A 772 -28.13 0.57 5.11
N ASP A 773 -27.89 -0.13 4.00
CA ASP A 773 -27.96 0.43 2.64
C ASP A 773 -29.37 0.36 2.02
N ALA A 774 -30.31 -0.28 2.70
CA ALA A 774 -31.70 -0.44 2.22
C ALA A 774 -32.74 -0.20 3.33
N PRO A 775 -32.71 0.96 4.02
CA PRO A 775 -33.58 1.22 5.17
C PRO A 775 -35.08 1.28 4.78
N GLN A 776 -35.38 1.49 3.50
CA GLN A 776 -36.75 1.47 2.97
C GLN A 776 -37.38 0.07 2.99
N MET A 777 -36.60 -1.00 3.20
CA MET A 777 -37.12 -2.37 3.30
C MET A 777 -37.67 -2.70 4.69
N GLY A 778 -37.53 -1.76 5.64
CA GLY A 778 -38.05 -1.89 6.99
C GLY A 778 -37.04 -2.44 7.98
N TRP A 779 -37.54 -2.95 9.06
CA TRP A 779 -36.76 -3.53 10.16
C TRP A 779 -37.49 -4.71 10.77
N SER A 780 -36.74 -5.56 11.45
CA SER A 780 -37.29 -6.73 12.18
C SER A 780 -36.76 -6.81 13.60
N LYS A 781 -37.49 -7.47 14.43
CA LYS A 781 -37.00 -7.96 15.71
C LYS A 781 -36.51 -9.40 15.55
N GLU A 782 -35.48 -9.74 16.27
CA GLU A 782 -35.03 -11.11 16.38
C GLU A 782 -34.44 -11.40 17.75
N ARG A 783 -34.54 -12.64 18.12
CA ARG A 783 -33.90 -13.17 19.34
C ARG A 783 -33.09 -14.39 18.98
N GLU A 784 -31.89 -14.46 19.56
CA GLU A 784 -30.97 -15.53 19.23
C GLU A 784 -30.24 -16.10 20.45
N LEU A 785 -29.92 -17.39 20.36
CA LEU A 785 -28.90 -18.06 21.17
C LEU A 785 -27.70 -18.33 20.30
N THR A 786 -26.53 -17.87 20.73
CA THR A 786 -25.28 -18.08 19.97
C THR A 786 -24.23 -18.70 20.90
N PHE A 787 -23.54 -19.71 20.37
CA PHE A 787 -22.31 -20.22 20.95
C PHE A 787 -21.12 -19.66 20.18
N TRP A 788 -20.19 -19.06 20.90
CA TRP A 788 -19.01 -18.44 20.36
C TRP A 788 -17.77 -19.20 20.77
N LEU A 789 -16.98 -19.63 19.82
CA LEU A 789 -15.67 -20.23 20.04
C LEU A 789 -14.58 -19.21 19.70
N PRO A 790 -13.96 -18.59 20.72
CA PRO A 790 -12.76 -17.78 20.49
C PRO A 790 -11.67 -18.67 19.92
N CYS A 791 -11.09 -18.26 18.78
CA CYS A 791 -10.08 -19.05 18.09
C CYS A 791 -9.00 -18.15 17.47
N VAL A 792 -7.93 -18.78 17.04
CA VAL A 792 -6.82 -18.10 16.36
C VAL A 792 -6.52 -18.79 15.05
N ARG A 793 -6.27 -18.00 14.01
CA ARG A 793 -5.64 -18.52 12.79
C ARG A 793 -4.16 -18.74 13.06
N VAL A 794 -3.63 -19.88 12.61
CA VAL A 794 -2.24 -20.23 12.84
C VAL A 794 -1.52 -20.55 11.55
N GLU A 795 -0.24 -20.25 11.53
CA GLU A 795 0.70 -20.62 10.47
C GLU A 795 1.75 -21.59 11.02
N ASP A 796 2.22 -22.51 10.18
CA ASP A 796 3.34 -23.37 10.56
C ASP A 796 4.66 -22.67 10.19
N ARG A 797 5.39 -22.22 11.19
CA ARG A 797 6.66 -21.54 11.03
C ARG A 797 7.76 -22.34 11.72
N GLY A 798 8.55 -23.04 10.92
CA GLY A 798 9.65 -23.87 11.45
C GLY A 798 9.22 -25.00 12.37
N GLY A 799 8.07 -25.63 12.10
CA GLY A 799 7.49 -26.73 12.88
C GLY A 799 6.75 -26.29 14.15
N ARG A 800 6.49 -24.98 14.30
CA ARG A 800 5.70 -24.41 15.40
C ARG A 800 4.43 -23.75 14.85
N LYS A 801 3.31 -23.91 15.55
CA LYS A 801 2.07 -23.22 15.25
C LYS A 801 2.13 -21.80 15.82
N VAL A 802 2.16 -20.80 14.96
CA VAL A 802 2.20 -19.38 15.32
C VAL A 802 0.84 -18.75 15.03
N ALA A 803 0.19 -18.22 16.06
CA ALA A 803 -1.11 -17.57 15.95
C ALA A 803 -0.94 -16.15 15.40
N THR A 804 -1.63 -15.87 14.29
CA THR A 804 -1.51 -14.60 13.54
C THR A 804 -2.73 -13.69 13.68
N HIS A 805 -3.95 -14.28 13.83
CA HIS A 805 -5.20 -13.52 13.89
C HIS A 805 -6.12 -14.11 14.95
N PHE A 806 -6.87 -13.23 15.60
CA PHE A 806 -7.98 -13.60 16.46
C PHE A 806 -9.28 -13.66 15.66
N ASN A 807 -10.13 -14.62 15.96
CA ASN A 807 -11.47 -14.73 15.40
C ASN A 807 -12.46 -15.34 16.40
N MET A 808 -13.73 -15.08 16.17
CA MET A 808 -14.86 -15.69 16.89
C MET A 808 -15.61 -16.59 15.91
N ALA A 809 -15.48 -17.89 16.04
CA ALA A 809 -16.31 -18.84 15.28
C ALA A 809 -17.64 -19.07 15.99
N MET A 810 -18.72 -19.29 15.23
CA MET A 810 -20.07 -19.53 15.77
C MET A 810 -20.56 -20.91 15.35
N PRO A 811 -20.28 -21.96 16.14
CA PRO A 811 -20.65 -23.31 15.79
C PRO A 811 -22.17 -23.53 15.76
N TYR A 812 -22.90 -22.90 16.66
CA TYR A 812 -24.35 -23.06 16.78
C TYR A 812 -25.01 -21.70 17.03
N LEU A 813 -26.06 -21.43 16.26
CA LEU A 813 -26.85 -20.21 16.36
C LEU A 813 -28.33 -20.53 16.13
N VAL A 814 -29.17 -20.27 17.10
CA VAL A 814 -30.62 -20.55 17.06
C VAL A 814 -31.36 -19.24 17.18
N LEU A 815 -32.31 -18.97 16.28
CA LEU A 815 -33.10 -17.74 16.29
C LEU A 815 -34.53 -17.91 15.81
N ASP A 816 -35.36 -16.91 16.09
CA ASP A 816 -36.81 -16.94 15.86
C ASP A 816 -37.26 -16.21 14.59
N ASN A 817 -36.32 -15.58 13.86
CA ASN A 817 -36.61 -14.77 12.66
C ASN A 817 -36.22 -15.52 11.39
N PRO A 818 -37.17 -15.97 10.52
CA PRO A 818 -36.86 -16.71 9.32
C PRO A 818 -36.06 -15.92 8.28
N VAL A 819 -36.28 -14.60 8.17
CA VAL A 819 -35.55 -13.75 7.23
C VAL A 819 -34.10 -13.60 7.65
N ALA A 820 -33.86 -13.41 8.94
CA ALA A 820 -32.49 -13.35 9.50
C ALA A 820 -31.77 -14.70 9.37
N ILE A 821 -32.49 -15.84 9.47
CA ILE A 821 -31.93 -17.16 9.19
C ILE A 821 -31.47 -17.25 7.73
N ALA A 822 -32.37 -16.96 6.80
CA ALA A 822 -32.09 -17.06 5.36
C ALA A 822 -30.93 -16.12 4.96
N SER A 823 -31.02 -14.84 5.31
CA SER A 823 -29.99 -13.83 4.98
C SER A 823 -28.62 -14.16 5.58
N GLY A 824 -28.59 -14.56 6.86
CA GLY A 824 -27.33 -14.90 7.54
C GLY A 824 -26.65 -16.12 6.93
N ARG A 825 -27.41 -17.17 6.57
CA ARG A 825 -26.87 -18.37 5.92
C ARG A 825 -26.39 -18.07 4.49
N GLU A 826 -27.18 -17.32 3.73
CA GLU A 826 -26.93 -17.09 2.31
C GLU A 826 -25.82 -16.08 2.06
N ILE A 827 -25.76 -15.00 2.86
CA ILE A 827 -24.79 -13.91 2.66
C ILE A 827 -23.45 -14.25 3.35
N PHE A 828 -23.51 -14.55 4.64
CA PHE A 828 -22.30 -14.65 5.48
C PHE A 828 -21.82 -16.10 5.71
N GLY A 829 -22.72 -17.07 5.73
CA GLY A 829 -22.42 -18.45 6.03
C GLY A 829 -22.67 -18.86 7.50
N TYR A 830 -23.43 -18.06 8.26
CA TYR A 830 -23.81 -18.42 9.63
C TYR A 830 -24.54 -19.76 9.68
N PHE A 831 -24.21 -20.62 10.62
CA PHE A 831 -24.93 -21.87 10.86
C PHE A 831 -26.19 -21.61 11.70
N LYS A 832 -27.17 -20.96 11.10
CA LYS A 832 -28.43 -20.56 11.74
C LYS A 832 -29.47 -21.68 11.70
N GLN A 833 -30.12 -21.95 12.84
CA GLN A 833 -31.21 -22.91 13.01
C GLN A 833 -32.46 -22.19 13.52
N ALA A 834 -33.63 -22.69 13.15
CA ALA A 834 -34.90 -22.11 13.57
C ALA A 834 -35.28 -22.56 15.01
N GLY A 835 -35.69 -21.61 15.84
CA GLY A 835 -36.10 -21.91 17.22
C GLY A 835 -36.99 -20.82 17.82
N GLN A 836 -37.32 -20.93 19.06
CA GLN A 836 -38.06 -19.96 19.86
C GLN A 836 -37.19 -19.58 21.06
N VAL A 837 -36.91 -18.29 21.22
CA VAL A 837 -36.13 -17.76 22.34
C VAL A 837 -37.03 -16.92 23.22
N THR A 838 -37.07 -17.26 24.51
CA THR A 838 -37.83 -16.54 25.52
C THR A 838 -36.86 -15.82 26.47
N CYS A 839 -37.06 -14.56 26.70
CA CYS A 839 -36.19 -13.71 27.52
C CYS A 839 -36.85 -13.32 28.87
N PRO A 840 -36.08 -12.89 29.88
CA PRO A 840 -36.64 -12.34 31.12
C PRO A 840 -37.51 -11.13 30.82
N GLY A 841 -38.67 -11.03 31.44
CA GLY A 841 -39.67 -9.98 31.25
C GLY A 841 -40.72 -10.29 30.19
N ASP A 842 -40.67 -11.42 29.52
CA ASP A 842 -41.73 -11.84 28.60
C ASP A 842 -43.02 -12.22 29.39
N PRO A 843 -44.18 -12.00 28.78
CA PRO A 843 -45.44 -12.43 29.37
C PRO A 843 -45.45 -13.95 29.71
N GLY A 844 -45.63 -14.27 30.98
CA GLY A 844 -45.66 -15.64 31.46
C GLY A 844 -44.28 -16.24 31.80
N ASN A 845 -43.19 -15.49 31.55
CA ASN A 845 -41.83 -15.91 31.87
C ASN A 845 -40.98 -14.74 32.42
N PRO A 846 -41.24 -14.28 33.64
CA PRO A 846 -40.63 -13.04 34.14
C PRO A 846 -39.13 -13.13 34.44
N SER A 847 -38.53 -14.32 34.53
CA SER A 847 -37.17 -14.49 35.03
C SER A 847 -36.26 -15.42 34.20
N ASN A 848 -36.80 -16.43 33.49
CA ASN A 848 -36.00 -17.45 32.84
C ASN A 848 -35.61 -17.10 31.42
N LEU A 849 -34.43 -17.56 31.01
CA LEU A 849 -34.07 -17.64 29.59
C LEU A 849 -34.35 -19.08 29.12
N THR A 850 -35.11 -19.27 28.05
CA THR A 850 -35.37 -20.59 27.47
C THR A 850 -35.26 -20.54 25.96
N VAL A 851 -34.73 -21.65 25.40
CA VAL A 851 -34.61 -21.81 23.95
C VAL A 851 -35.16 -23.17 23.55
N ASP A 852 -36.13 -23.18 22.64
CA ASP A 852 -36.69 -24.36 22.02
C ASP A 852 -36.23 -24.39 20.56
N LEU A 853 -35.54 -25.46 20.16
CA LEU A 853 -35.05 -25.64 18.80
C LEU A 853 -36.07 -26.43 17.99
N PHE A 854 -36.42 -25.98 16.77
CA PHE A 854 -37.21 -26.78 15.84
C PHE A 854 -36.27 -27.79 15.15
N ALA A 855 -36.36 -29.03 15.58
CA ALA A 855 -35.37 -30.06 15.24
C ALA A 855 -35.88 -31.46 15.49
N THR A 856 -35.07 -32.43 15.08
CA THR A 856 -35.26 -33.85 15.48
C THR A 856 -34.49 -34.11 16.76
N ARG A 857 -35.18 -34.57 17.80
CA ARG A 857 -34.53 -34.87 19.11
C ARG A 857 -33.54 -36.01 19.00
N THR A 858 -33.91 -37.07 18.29
CA THR A 858 -33.05 -38.24 18.07
C THR A 858 -33.18 -38.63 16.58
N PHE A 859 -32.06 -38.82 15.90
CA PHE A 859 -32.09 -39.27 14.51
C PHE A 859 -32.59 -40.70 14.38
N GLY A 860 -33.65 -40.86 13.59
CA GLY A 860 -34.25 -42.17 13.36
C GLY A 860 -35.39 -42.08 12.33
N ALA A 861 -35.67 -43.18 11.60
CA ALA A 861 -36.64 -43.21 10.53
C ALA A 861 -38.11 -42.92 10.98
N GLN A 862 -38.36 -42.93 12.28
CA GLN A 862 -39.69 -42.65 12.86
C GLN A 862 -39.70 -41.33 13.68
N SER A 863 -38.61 -40.59 13.65
CA SER A 863 -38.51 -39.33 14.40
C SER A 863 -39.11 -38.19 13.57
N GLU A 864 -39.93 -37.37 14.22
CA GLU A 864 -40.55 -36.19 13.64
C GLU A 864 -39.87 -34.92 14.18
N GLU A 865 -39.72 -33.93 13.34
CA GLU A 865 -39.26 -32.61 13.73
C GLU A 865 -40.34 -31.88 14.53
N ALA A 866 -39.95 -31.33 15.67
CA ALA A 866 -40.79 -30.52 16.53
C ALA A 866 -39.97 -29.52 17.35
N TYR A 867 -40.63 -28.62 18.07
CA TYR A 867 -39.92 -27.78 19.02
C TYR A 867 -39.52 -28.62 20.23
N HIS A 868 -38.22 -28.69 20.50
CA HIS A 868 -37.62 -29.36 21.64
C HIS A 868 -36.81 -28.38 22.46
N ARG A 869 -36.95 -28.43 23.80
CA ARG A 869 -36.16 -27.67 24.71
C ARG A 869 -34.66 -27.97 24.45
N LEU A 870 -33.88 -26.92 24.16
CA LEU A 870 -32.42 -26.99 24.05
C LEU A 870 -31.77 -26.40 25.30
N LEU A 871 -32.24 -25.22 25.75
CA LEU A 871 -31.61 -24.47 26.85
C LEU A 871 -32.68 -24.00 27.86
N THR A 872 -32.35 -24.15 29.14
CA THR A 872 -33.08 -23.49 30.26
C THR A 872 -32.04 -22.81 31.16
N MET A 873 -32.24 -21.50 31.43
CA MET A 873 -31.44 -20.72 32.36
C MET A 873 -32.37 -20.16 33.44
N THR A 874 -32.18 -20.58 34.68
CA THR A 874 -33.00 -20.15 35.81
C THR A 874 -32.17 -19.29 36.77
N PRO A 875 -32.55 -18.04 37.07
CA PRO A 875 -31.78 -17.19 37.94
C PRO A 875 -31.80 -17.74 39.38
N THR A 876 -30.65 -17.74 40.04
CA THR A 876 -30.48 -18.15 41.40
C THR A 876 -30.43 -16.96 42.34
N LEU A 877 -31.17 -17.00 43.47
CA LEU A 877 -31.18 -15.96 44.48
C LEU A 877 -30.19 -16.30 45.61
N GLY A 878 -29.00 -15.65 45.61
CA GLY A 878 -28.03 -15.81 46.70
C GLY A 878 -26.91 -14.80 46.69
N GLY A 879 -26.99 -13.76 47.55
CA GLY A 879 -25.98 -12.68 47.62
C GLY A 879 -24.55 -13.09 48.01
N GLY A 880 -24.36 -14.25 48.73
CA GLY A 880 -23.01 -14.73 49.06
C GLY A 880 -22.29 -15.49 47.94
N GLN A 881 -23.04 -16.08 47.04
CA GLN A 881 -22.51 -16.78 45.88
C GLN A 881 -22.10 -15.83 44.77
N LEU A 882 -22.68 -14.62 44.71
CA LEU A 882 -22.32 -13.59 43.78
C LEU A 882 -20.88 -13.04 44.02
N ASP A 883 -20.52 -12.85 45.31
CA ASP A 883 -19.15 -12.43 45.68
C ASP A 883 -18.09 -13.49 45.36
N GLU A 884 -18.46 -14.77 45.47
CA GLU A 884 -17.58 -15.88 45.08
C GLU A 884 -17.46 -16.01 43.56
N ALA A 885 -18.57 -15.86 42.84
CA ALA A 885 -18.59 -15.83 41.38
C ALA A 885 -17.87 -14.61 40.78
N MET A 886 -17.98 -13.42 41.42
CA MET A 886 -17.22 -12.25 41.04
C MET A 886 -15.71 -12.40 41.29
N ARG A 887 -15.33 -13.04 42.40
CA ARG A 887 -13.93 -13.45 42.64
C ARG A 887 -13.45 -14.49 41.63
N SER A 888 -14.32 -15.43 41.27
CA SER A 888 -14.07 -16.40 40.21
C SER A 888 -13.98 -15.73 38.82
N PHE A 889 -14.81 -14.73 38.52
CA PHE A 889 -14.74 -13.98 37.28
C PHE A 889 -13.49 -13.09 37.20
N ALA A 890 -13.12 -12.40 38.28
CA ALA A 890 -11.84 -11.69 38.38
C ALA A 890 -10.65 -12.66 38.40
N GLY A 891 -10.81 -13.82 39.00
CA GLY A 891 -9.92 -14.97 38.90
C GLY A 891 -9.92 -15.55 37.50
N GLY A 892 -11.06 -15.53 36.79
CA GLY A 892 -11.21 -15.96 35.40
C GLY A 892 -10.52 -15.03 34.40
N ALA A 893 -10.54 -13.72 34.59
CA ALA A 893 -9.76 -12.78 33.79
C ALA A 893 -8.24 -12.97 34.02
N ASN A 894 -7.83 -13.22 35.27
CA ASN A 894 -6.46 -13.62 35.58
C ASN A 894 -6.15 -15.05 35.13
N ALA A 895 -7.14 -15.95 35.13
CA ALA A 895 -7.00 -17.30 34.59
C ALA A 895 -6.99 -17.31 33.07
N LEU A 896 -7.77 -16.46 32.39
CA LEU A 896 -7.68 -16.22 30.94
C LEU A 896 -6.28 -15.74 30.57
N TRP A 897 -5.75 -14.79 31.34
CA TRP A 897 -4.37 -14.31 31.17
C TRP A 897 -3.32 -15.36 31.53
N SER A 898 -3.60 -16.20 32.51
CA SER A 898 -2.74 -17.33 32.91
C SER A 898 -2.87 -18.51 31.95
N MET A 899 -4.06 -18.72 31.36
CA MET A 899 -4.33 -19.71 30.32
C MET A 899 -3.72 -19.33 28.97
N LEU A 900 -3.77 -18.07 28.60
CA LEU A 900 -3.00 -17.53 27.47
C LEU A 900 -1.50 -17.77 27.66
N LYS A 901 -1.02 -17.86 28.91
CA LYS A 901 0.36 -18.22 29.24
C LYS A 901 0.60 -19.73 29.36
N ALA A 902 -0.38 -20.51 29.78
CA ALA A 902 -0.24 -21.95 30.04
C ALA A 902 -0.59 -22.82 28.84
N ASP A 903 -1.53 -22.41 27.98
CA ASP A 903 -1.86 -23.06 26.71
C ASP A 903 -0.85 -22.79 25.58
N GLY A 904 0.22 -22.04 25.84
CA GLY A 904 1.37 -21.86 24.94
C GLY A 904 2.12 -23.16 24.56
N GLN A 905 1.54 -24.34 24.86
CA GLN A 905 1.97 -25.63 24.34
C GLN A 905 1.34 -25.95 22.95
N HIS A 906 0.22 -25.30 22.57
CA HIS A 906 -0.51 -25.62 21.35
C HIS A 906 -0.23 -24.64 20.21
N TRP A 907 0.01 -23.37 20.52
CA TRP A 907 0.37 -22.32 19.57
C TRP A 907 1.17 -21.21 20.28
N HIS A 908 1.91 -20.43 19.52
CA HIS A 908 2.70 -19.31 20.01
C HIS A 908 2.06 -18.00 19.50
N PRO A 909 1.84 -16.99 20.36
CA PRO A 909 1.31 -15.71 19.91
C PRO A 909 2.34 -15.01 19.02
N SER A 910 1.92 -14.54 17.86
CA SER A 910 2.67 -13.54 17.11
C SER A 910 2.39 -12.15 17.69
N LEU A 911 3.21 -11.18 17.30
CA LEU A 911 2.92 -9.78 17.60
C LEU A 911 1.66 -9.28 16.87
N GLU A 912 1.43 -9.77 15.66
CA GLU A 912 0.22 -9.53 14.88
C GLU A 912 -1.04 -9.79 15.70
N LEU A 913 -1.10 -10.95 16.38
CA LEU A 913 -2.23 -11.30 17.22
C LEU A 913 -2.42 -10.31 18.37
N GLY A 914 -1.32 -9.89 19.02
CA GLY A 914 -1.39 -8.95 20.14
C GLY A 914 -1.89 -7.57 19.71
N GLU A 915 -1.49 -7.12 18.56
CA GLU A 915 -1.88 -5.83 17.97
C GLU A 915 -3.32 -5.86 17.48
N GLU A 916 -3.70 -6.92 16.76
CA GLU A 916 -5.07 -7.12 16.30
C GLU A 916 -6.05 -7.13 17.47
N LEU A 917 -5.76 -7.90 18.51
CA LEU A 917 -6.57 -7.91 19.74
C LEU A 917 -6.67 -6.51 20.37
N LEU A 918 -5.58 -5.74 20.39
CA LEU A 918 -5.62 -4.39 20.93
C LEU A 918 -6.47 -3.47 20.05
N VAL A 919 -6.34 -3.56 18.73
CA VAL A 919 -7.14 -2.78 17.78
C VAL A 919 -8.62 -3.17 17.89
N ASP A 920 -8.92 -4.46 17.93
CA ASP A 920 -10.29 -4.95 18.03
C ASP A 920 -10.97 -4.49 19.33
N VAL A 921 -10.22 -4.48 20.44
CA VAL A 921 -10.72 -3.96 21.71
C VAL A 921 -10.91 -2.44 21.65
N LEU A 922 -9.93 -1.69 21.14
CA LEU A 922 -9.99 -0.22 21.07
C LEU A 922 -11.06 0.27 20.09
N GLU A 923 -11.18 -0.40 18.95
CA GLU A 923 -12.17 -0.07 17.92
C GLU A 923 -13.49 -0.82 18.11
N ARG A 924 -13.60 -1.66 19.15
CA ARG A 924 -14.79 -2.45 19.49
C ARG A 924 -15.20 -3.35 18.32
N ARG A 925 -14.26 -4.03 17.71
CA ARG A 925 -14.46 -4.96 16.60
C ARG A 925 -14.58 -6.39 17.10
N ILE A 926 -15.39 -7.18 16.40
CA ILE A 926 -15.56 -8.60 16.63
C ILE A 926 -15.36 -9.32 15.29
N PRO A 927 -14.15 -9.82 15.00
CA PRO A 927 -13.89 -10.57 13.78
C PRO A 927 -14.52 -11.98 13.89
N GLN A 928 -15.40 -12.31 12.95
CA GLN A 928 -16.20 -13.54 12.96
C GLN A 928 -15.78 -14.42 11.79
N LEU A 929 -15.56 -15.72 12.02
CA LEU A 929 -15.06 -16.67 11.03
C LEU A 929 -16.11 -17.75 10.72
N PHE A 930 -16.38 -17.97 9.43
CA PHE A 930 -17.41 -18.89 8.94
C PHE A 930 -16.96 -19.73 7.76
N LEU A 931 -17.47 -20.98 7.71
CA LEU A 931 -17.49 -21.76 6.47
C LEU A 931 -18.84 -21.53 5.77
N LYS A 932 -18.84 -20.78 4.70
CA LYS A 932 -20.00 -20.61 3.81
C LYS A 932 -20.01 -21.69 2.75
N GLN A 933 -21.08 -22.46 2.67
CA GLN A 933 -21.20 -23.53 1.67
C GLN A 933 -22.65 -23.79 1.27
N PHE A 934 -22.83 -24.19 -0.01
CA PHE A 934 -24.11 -24.61 -0.53
C PHE A 934 -24.01 -26.01 -1.14
N ARG A 935 -24.98 -26.87 -0.87
CA ARG A 935 -25.01 -28.22 -1.42
C ARG A 935 -25.25 -28.21 -2.92
N ASP A 936 -24.58 -29.11 -3.64
CA ASP A 936 -24.84 -29.33 -5.05
C ASP A 936 -26.23 -29.98 -5.25
N VAL A 937 -26.97 -29.57 -6.28
CA VAL A 937 -28.32 -30.05 -6.52
C VAL A 937 -28.35 -31.50 -7.05
N ALA A 938 -27.30 -31.91 -7.73
CA ALA A 938 -27.18 -33.25 -8.29
C ALA A 938 -26.58 -34.26 -7.30
N ASP A 939 -25.71 -33.80 -6.39
CA ASP A 939 -25.10 -34.59 -5.35
C ASP A 939 -25.08 -33.80 -4.02
N GLY A 940 -26.10 -33.97 -3.23
CA GLY A 940 -26.26 -33.29 -1.97
C GLY A 940 -25.19 -33.61 -0.90
N THR A 941 -24.25 -34.55 -1.18
CA THR A 941 -23.08 -34.79 -0.32
C THR A 941 -21.90 -33.85 -0.65
N ARG A 942 -21.97 -33.11 -1.78
CA ARG A 942 -20.97 -32.16 -2.25
C ARG A 942 -21.44 -30.72 -2.13
N ALA A 943 -20.51 -29.80 -2.13
CA ALA A 943 -20.77 -28.38 -2.17
C ALA A 943 -20.55 -27.84 -3.59
N CYS A 944 -21.52 -27.10 -4.16
CA CYS A 944 -21.35 -26.33 -5.40
C CYS A 944 -20.68 -24.99 -5.15
N TYR A 945 -20.57 -24.54 -3.91
CA TYR A 945 -19.82 -23.36 -3.44
C TYR A 945 -19.30 -23.66 -2.05
N GLN A 946 -18.02 -23.37 -1.79
CA GLN A 946 -17.42 -23.47 -0.46
C GLN A 946 -16.35 -22.39 -0.30
N ALA A 947 -16.44 -21.63 0.78
CA ALA A 947 -15.49 -20.57 1.10
C ALA A 947 -15.40 -20.35 2.62
N ILE A 948 -14.22 -19.98 3.10
CA ILE A 948 -14.01 -19.51 4.47
C ILE A 948 -14.01 -17.99 4.43
N ASN A 949 -14.94 -17.38 5.15
CA ASN A 949 -15.16 -15.94 5.19
C ASN A 949 -14.87 -15.38 6.57
N GLU A 950 -14.31 -14.18 6.61
CA GLU A 950 -14.24 -13.35 7.79
C GLU A 950 -15.26 -12.20 7.67
N VAL A 951 -15.99 -11.94 8.74
CA VAL A 951 -17.02 -10.89 8.80
C VAL A 951 -16.76 -10.03 10.03
N MET A 952 -16.72 -8.72 9.86
CA MET A 952 -16.44 -7.81 10.96
C MET A 952 -17.73 -7.28 11.59
N GLY A 953 -17.93 -7.58 12.89
CA GLY A 953 -18.89 -6.89 13.74
C GLY A 953 -18.30 -5.63 14.35
N GLN A 954 -18.95 -4.48 14.19
CA GLN A 954 -18.51 -3.20 14.74
C GLN A 954 -19.50 -2.72 15.79
N VAL A 955 -19.12 -2.73 17.09
CA VAL A 955 -19.96 -2.20 18.16
C VAL A 955 -19.91 -0.68 18.12
N THR A 956 -21.07 -0.06 17.86
CA THR A 956 -21.19 1.39 17.69
C THR A 956 -21.60 2.11 18.99
N ARG A 957 -22.40 1.45 19.82
CA ARG A 957 -22.77 1.93 21.16
C ARG A 957 -22.56 0.80 22.18
N PHE A 958 -22.17 1.14 23.36
CA PHE A 958 -22.04 0.21 24.48
C PHE A 958 -22.41 0.93 25.77
N ASP A 959 -23.51 0.49 26.40
CA ASP A 959 -23.98 1.04 27.67
C ASP A 959 -23.44 0.21 28.82
N ALA A 960 -22.56 0.80 29.61
CA ALA A 960 -21.61 0.12 30.46
C ALA A 960 -21.97 0.15 31.94
N LEU A 961 -23.01 -0.53 32.38
CA LEU A 961 -23.02 -1.11 33.73
C LEU A 961 -23.59 -2.52 33.61
N PRO A 962 -22.75 -3.55 33.50
CA PRO A 962 -23.19 -4.92 33.35
C PRO A 962 -23.96 -5.34 34.65
N GLN A 963 -25.17 -5.81 34.47
CA GLN A 963 -25.88 -6.48 35.55
C GLN A 963 -25.37 -7.94 35.63
N LEU A 964 -24.97 -8.35 36.82
CA LEU A 964 -24.45 -9.69 37.06
C LEU A 964 -25.52 -10.53 37.76
N THR A 965 -25.81 -11.69 37.19
CA THR A 965 -26.80 -12.64 37.76
C THR A 965 -26.27 -14.04 37.62
N LEU A 966 -26.41 -14.87 38.65
CA LEU A 966 -26.13 -16.29 38.56
C LEU A 966 -27.32 -17.02 37.99
N PHE A 967 -27.06 -18.00 37.11
CA PHE A 967 -28.09 -18.85 36.53
C PHE A 967 -27.70 -20.32 36.66
N ASP A 968 -28.71 -21.16 36.98
CA ASP A 968 -28.59 -22.59 36.78
C ASP A 968 -28.93 -22.90 35.32
N MET A 969 -27.96 -23.42 34.62
CA MET A 969 -28.05 -23.81 33.21
C MET A 969 -28.36 -25.28 33.07
N VAL A 970 -29.33 -25.59 32.21
CA VAL A 970 -29.60 -26.94 31.72
C VAL A 970 -29.58 -26.91 30.20
N LEU A 971 -28.66 -27.65 29.61
CA LEU A 971 -28.51 -27.84 28.15
C LEU A 971 -28.92 -29.27 27.79
N GLU A 972 -30.07 -29.41 27.10
CA GLU A 972 -30.64 -30.72 26.74
C GLU A 972 -29.93 -31.35 25.56
N PRO A 973 -29.71 -32.65 25.52
CA PRO A 973 -29.11 -33.34 24.40
C PRO A 973 -30.08 -33.43 23.21
N LEU A 974 -29.72 -32.90 22.07
CA LEU A 974 -30.44 -33.03 20.80
C LEU A 974 -29.48 -33.51 19.71
N ASP A 975 -29.82 -34.57 18.98
CA ASP A 975 -28.97 -35.05 17.87
C ASP A 975 -28.81 -34.01 16.76
N SER A 976 -29.80 -33.14 16.59
CA SER A 976 -29.74 -32.03 15.62
C SER A 976 -28.87 -30.84 16.07
N SER A 977 -28.51 -30.80 17.36
CA SER A 977 -27.65 -29.73 17.92
C SER A 977 -26.88 -30.23 19.14
N PRO A 978 -25.89 -31.12 18.96
CA PRO A 978 -25.21 -31.83 20.03
C PRO A 978 -24.11 -31.00 20.72
N VAL A 979 -24.41 -29.73 21.04
CA VAL A 979 -23.45 -28.72 21.53
C VAL A 979 -22.61 -29.21 22.71
N ALA A 980 -23.26 -29.79 23.71
CA ALA A 980 -22.59 -30.29 24.92
C ALA A 980 -21.60 -31.43 24.57
N ALA A 981 -21.98 -32.31 23.65
CA ALA A 981 -21.16 -33.45 23.24
C ALA A 981 -19.96 -33.00 22.37
N ASP A 982 -20.23 -32.10 21.42
CA ASP A 982 -19.22 -31.62 20.47
C ASP A 982 -18.11 -30.83 21.14
N PHE A 983 -18.44 -30.07 22.17
CA PHE A 983 -17.47 -29.21 22.86
C PHE A 983 -17.12 -29.65 24.29
N GLY A 984 -17.68 -30.74 24.76
CA GLY A 984 -17.40 -31.25 26.12
C GLY A 984 -17.91 -30.33 27.23
N ILE A 985 -18.98 -29.58 26.96
CA ILE A 985 -19.59 -28.65 27.92
C ILE A 985 -20.43 -29.48 28.93
N ALA A 986 -20.33 -29.17 30.23
CA ALA A 986 -21.19 -29.77 31.23
C ALA A 986 -22.66 -29.38 30.98
N PRO A 987 -23.57 -30.35 30.78
CA PRO A 987 -24.95 -30.06 30.42
C PRO A 987 -25.78 -29.45 31.57
N GLN A 988 -25.28 -29.51 32.81
CA GLN A 988 -25.89 -28.86 33.98
C GLN A 988 -24.80 -28.18 34.79
N GLN A 989 -24.92 -26.89 35.01
CA GLN A 989 -23.96 -26.10 35.80
C GLN A 989 -24.56 -24.75 36.22
N THR A 990 -24.01 -24.15 37.25
CA THR A 990 -24.31 -22.77 37.61
C THR A 990 -23.28 -21.86 36.94
N VAL A 991 -23.76 -20.86 36.21
CA VAL A 991 -22.92 -19.90 35.43
C VAL A 991 -23.25 -18.45 35.78
N LEU A 992 -22.25 -17.59 35.70
CA LEU A 992 -22.43 -16.16 35.86
C LEU A 992 -22.87 -15.56 34.53
N GLY A 993 -24.02 -14.89 34.50
CA GLY A 993 -24.53 -14.11 33.37
C GLY A 993 -24.17 -12.66 33.54
N VAL A 994 -23.67 -12.07 32.44
CA VAL A 994 -23.38 -10.65 32.29
C VAL A 994 -24.39 -10.07 31.31
N GLU A 995 -25.23 -9.15 31.81
CA GLU A 995 -26.20 -8.46 30.94
C GLU A 995 -25.64 -7.14 30.46
N ILE A 996 -25.67 -6.88 29.15
CA ILE A 996 -25.19 -5.66 28.49
C ILE A 996 -26.18 -5.18 27.43
N VAL A 997 -26.17 -3.89 27.17
CA VAL A 997 -26.92 -3.26 26.07
C VAL A 997 -25.92 -2.63 25.10
N TYR A 998 -26.12 -2.87 23.82
CA TYR A 998 -25.22 -2.38 22.78
C TYR A 998 -25.93 -2.19 21.43
N ASP A 999 -25.30 -1.46 20.53
CA ASP A 999 -25.63 -1.42 19.09
C ASP A 999 -24.44 -1.89 18.29
N MET A 1000 -24.67 -2.54 17.16
CA MET A 1000 -23.61 -3.10 16.34
C MET A 1000 -23.97 -3.02 14.86
N THR A 1001 -22.95 -2.89 14.01
CA THR A 1001 -23.07 -3.07 12.56
C THR A 1001 -22.27 -4.28 12.12
N ILE A 1002 -22.87 -5.16 11.34
CA ILE A 1002 -22.23 -6.30 10.68
C ILE A 1002 -21.84 -5.83 9.29
N GLN A 1003 -20.54 -5.76 9.04
CA GLN A 1003 -19.94 -5.30 7.78
C GLN A 1003 -19.99 -6.40 6.70
N PRO A 1004 -19.84 -6.07 5.41
CA PRO A 1004 -19.58 -7.06 4.37
C PRO A 1004 -18.36 -7.91 4.72
N GLY A 1005 -18.42 -9.21 4.39
CA GLY A 1005 -17.35 -10.15 4.71
C GLY A 1005 -16.24 -10.18 3.67
N GLU A 1006 -15.06 -10.65 4.08
CA GLU A 1006 -13.92 -10.97 3.24
C GLU A 1006 -13.80 -12.47 3.03
N VAL A 1007 -13.42 -12.91 1.83
CA VAL A 1007 -13.17 -14.31 1.51
C VAL A 1007 -11.70 -14.62 1.76
N LEU A 1008 -11.40 -15.41 2.79
CA LEU A 1008 -10.05 -15.83 3.13
C LEU A 1008 -9.56 -17.00 2.27
N TRP A 1009 -10.48 -17.90 1.92
CA TRP A 1009 -10.23 -19.04 1.06
C TRP A 1009 -11.51 -19.44 0.32
N ARG A 1010 -11.35 -19.98 -0.89
CA ARG A 1010 -12.45 -20.51 -1.72
C ARG A 1010 -12.00 -21.74 -2.47
N ALA A 1011 -12.86 -22.81 -2.50
CA ALA A 1011 -12.65 -24.03 -3.26
C ALA A 1011 -12.74 -23.82 -4.76
#